data_8812cc8396f752732828b4d9e638ada2
#
_entry.id   8812cc8396f752732828b4d9e638ada2
#
_cell.length_a   1.000
_cell.length_b   1.000
_cell.length_c   1.000
_cell.angle_alpha   90.00
_cell.angle_beta   90.00
_cell.angle_gamma   90.00
#
_symmetry.space_group_name_H-M   'P 1'
#
loop_
_entity.id
_entity.type
_entity.pdbx_description
1 polymer ?
#
loop_
_entity_poly.entity_id
_entity_poly.type
_entity_poly.pdbx_seq_one_letter_code
_entity_poly.pdbx_strand_id
1 'polypeptide(L)'
;VLDQRIEAIKFVQIRTNSGRVRGHKTVLENQSIKPVVKFLGIPYAAPPVGKFRWKKTEKPKPWDGVRNASTFGPICPQARNGPLPAALLPVWYRANHSLVQRMRMDEDCLYLNIYVPAKLYASGKLDLILPSLCLTLICRNLCNPLPVMVHFHGYTYAEGSGNFYDGSVLASYGEVIVVTFNYRLGVLGFMSTMESNSPGNYGLWDQVAALKWVSENIDRFGGDPNSVTVFGSGAGASCIGLLMVSVQLDGKLNVTYFQRAILQSGTALAPWSMVRNPRQQTLGLARAPSVNCYRESSREMVECLKGKSWRDLISVAISTEPYDLAFSPVVDGQDMFLVDNPFNLMEKGEFLNYPVMIGVSPGDGFGYLRDRILYPSGKSFGSDLFDVVVAKFTDSFYDDSEVPLEAIEKLVRFIYTDWADRENPMRLKSSLMELYTDRQFVEPAVRTALHNTNYKNNAFFYTFYHHPGKDPNRSWIESALGEQDPFVFGAPLMGNSAETLFPYNYTKDDIMISTAVMTYWTNFAKNGDPGKGKKQQTRFITEKANCFENVVWPQYEEAGRQHLKISTSPEVGSHYRAQKVELWRSFLPSLSGVSRSSIGDGVNPLKPPRAEPPTISPGTKNPNLATPKVSIFYSDTLTNHRSQPKPSTSETNGLSLQLNITLAVGFVLLFLNIIAFAVVSYHKEKDKYKI
;
A
#
# COMPACT_ATOMS: atom_id res chain seq x y z
N VAL A 1 -11.60 23.38 -36.33
CA VAL A 1 -13.02 23.26 -35.91
C VAL A 1 -13.13 22.63 -34.53
N LEU A 2 -12.51 21.47 -34.26
CA LEU A 2 -12.59 20.81 -32.97
C LEU A 2 -11.94 21.65 -31.86
N ASP A 3 -10.74 22.21 -32.13
CA ASP A 3 -10.04 23.06 -31.15
C ASP A 3 -10.80 24.36 -30.85
N GLN A 4 -11.39 25.00 -31.87
CA GLN A 4 -12.27 26.17 -31.66
C GLN A 4 -13.50 25.84 -30.81
N ARG A 5 -14.09 24.65 -30.96
CA ARG A 5 -15.20 24.19 -30.10
C ARG A 5 -14.75 23.92 -28.68
N ILE A 6 -13.55 23.33 -28.50
CA ILE A 6 -12.94 23.13 -27.16
C ILE A 6 -12.71 24.48 -26.47
N GLU A 7 -12.23 25.49 -27.18
CA GLU A 7 -12.03 26.85 -26.65
C GLU A 7 -13.31 27.50 -26.15
N ALA A 8 -14.43 27.27 -26.86
CA ALA A 8 -15.72 27.84 -26.51
C ALA A 8 -16.37 27.26 -25.25
N ILE A 9 -15.99 26.06 -24.82
CA ILE A 9 -16.54 25.45 -23.62
C ILE A 9 -16.02 26.19 -22.37
N LYS A 10 -16.93 26.73 -21.56
CA LYS A 10 -16.60 27.27 -20.22
C LYS A 10 -17.10 26.36 -19.10
N PHE A 11 -18.32 25.86 -19.26
CA PHE A 11 -19.00 25.00 -18.29
C PHE A 11 -19.68 23.82 -18.98
N VAL A 12 -19.81 22.73 -18.29
CA VAL A 12 -20.56 21.53 -18.71
C VAL A 12 -21.54 21.15 -17.61
N GLN A 13 -22.80 20.88 -17.95
CA GLN A 13 -23.81 20.43 -17.00
C GLN A 13 -24.15 18.96 -17.28
N ILE A 14 -24.14 18.15 -16.23
CA ILE A 14 -24.46 16.71 -16.27
C ILE A 14 -25.57 16.42 -15.28
N ARG A 15 -26.53 15.57 -15.69
CA ARG A 15 -27.59 15.08 -14.80
C ARG A 15 -27.19 13.73 -14.25
N THR A 16 -26.91 13.66 -12.95
CA THR A 16 -26.69 12.41 -12.21
C THR A 16 -28.00 11.83 -11.69
N ASN A 17 -27.95 10.63 -11.10
CA ASN A 17 -29.14 10.05 -10.45
C ASN A 17 -29.63 10.87 -9.25
N SER A 18 -28.77 11.66 -8.62
CA SER A 18 -29.11 12.46 -7.44
C SER A 18 -29.44 13.92 -7.73
N GLY A 19 -29.11 14.45 -8.93
CA GLY A 19 -29.36 15.84 -9.32
C GLY A 19 -28.40 16.32 -10.42
N ARG A 20 -28.48 17.59 -10.79
CA ARG A 20 -27.61 18.19 -11.81
C ARG A 20 -26.32 18.73 -11.16
N VAL A 21 -25.21 18.56 -11.87
CA VAL A 21 -23.91 19.14 -11.50
C VAL A 21 -23.34 19.94 -12.63
N ARG A 22 -22.61 21.02 -12.32
CA ARG A 22 -21.95 21.88 -13.31
C ARG A 22 -20.47 21.92 -13.06
N GLY A 23 -19.69 21.31 -13.96
CA GLY A 23 -18.23 21.37 -14.00
C GLY A 23 -17.69 22.53 -14.81
N HIS A 24 -16.41 22.80 -14.70
CA HIS A 24 -15.72 23.89 -15.40
C HIS A 24 -14.53 23.34 -16.22
N LYS A 25 -14.28 23.99 -17.36
CA LYS A 25 -13.10 23.71 -18.18
C LYS A 25 -11.86 24.33 -17.52
N THR A 26 -10.80 23.54 -17.46
CA THR A 26 -9.47 23.98 -17.04
C THR A 26 -8.48 23.78 -18.19
N VAL A 27 -7.71 24.81 -18.49
CA VAL A 27 -6.57 24.78 -19.42
C VAL A 27 -5.32 24.68 -18.55
N LEU A 28 -4.45 23.73 -18.88
CA LEU A 28 -3.20 23.52 -18.17
C LEU A 28 -2.11 24.44 -18.74
N GLU A 29 -1.13 24.83 -17.89
CA GLU A 29 -0.01 25.68 -18.32
C GLU A 29 0.79 25.04 -19.47
N ASN A 30 0.99 23.73 -19.40
CA ASN A 30 1.61 22.99 -20.47
C ASN A 30 0.66 22.81 -21.66
N GLN A 31 0.87 23.59 -22.71
CA GLN A 31 0.05 23.59 -23.92
C GLN A 31 0.04 22.24 -24.67
N SER A 32 1.01 21.36 -24.42
CA SER A 32 1.02 20.00 -24.98
C SER A 32 -0.06 19.10 -24.39
N ILE A 33 -0.60 19.45 -23.21
CA ILE A 33 -1.69 18.75 -22.54
C ILE A 33 -3.02 19.45 -22.86
N LYS A 34 -3.93 18.71 -23.46
CA LYS A 34 -5.25 19.24 -23.85
C LYS A 34 -6.11 19.60 -22.63
N PRO A 35 -7.02 20.59 -22.76
CA PRO A 35 -7.90 20.97 -21.66
C PRO A 35 -8.76 19.82 -21.12
N VAL A 36 -9.15 19.93 -19.86
CA VAL A 36 -10.04 19.00 -19.16
C VAL A 36 -11.25 19.74 -18.60
N VAL A 37 -12.34 19.02 -18.36
CA VAL A 37 -13.47 19.49 -17.56
C VAL A 37 -13.38 18.82 -16.20
N LYS A 38 -13.37 19.63 -15.15
CA LYS A 38 -13.34 19.19 -13.75
C LYS A 38 -14.74 19.28 -13.14
N PHE A 39 -15.16 18.23 -12.46
CA PHE A 39 -16.33 18.21 -11.59
C PHE A 39 -15.85 17.84 -10.19
N LEU A 40 -15.80 18.82 -9.29
CA LEU A 40 -15.20 18.69 -7.96
C LEU A 40 -16.29 18.71 -6.87
N GLY A 41 -16.13 17.90 -5.84
CA GLY A 41 -17.00 17.91 -4.67
C GLY A 41 -18.43 17.43 -4.94
N ILE A 42 -18.59 16.34 -5.72
CA ILE A 42 -19.89 15.70 -5.93
C ILE A 42 -20.17 14.73 -4.77
N PRO A 43 -21.30 14.88 -4.04
CA PRO A 43 -21.63 13.92 -2.98
C PRO A 43 -22.04 12.58 -3.60
N TYR A 44 -21.39 11.51 -3.21
CA TYR A 44 -21.70 10.14 -3.64
C TYR A 44 -22.47 9.33 -2.61
N ALA A 45 -22.53 9.84 -1.37
CA ALA A 45 -23.20 9.21 -0.24
C ALA A 45 -23.85 10.24 0.67
N ALA A 46 -24.73 9.79 1.56
CA ALA A 46 -25.27 10.60 2.65
C ALA A 46 -24.17 10.94 3.66
N PRO A 47 -24.17 12.13 4.28
CA PRO A 47 -23.20 12.49 5.31
C PRO A 47 -23.21 11.50 6.47
N PRO A 48 -22.07 10.91 6.86
CA PRO A 48 -21.98 9.91 7.94
C PRO A 48 -21.95 10.58 9.33
N VAL A 49 -22.89 11.45 9.62
CA VAL A 49 -22.96 12.27 10.84
C VAL A 49 -24.05 11.79 11.80
N GLY A 50 -23.87 12.02 13.10
CA GLY A 50 -24.84 11.72 14.16
C GLY A 50 -25.23 10.24 14.15
N LYS A 51 -26.50 9.93 13.90
CA LYS A 51 -27.01 8.54 13.86
C LYS A 51 -26.38 7.67 12.76
N PHE A 52 -25.78 8.27 11.73
CA PHE A 52 -25.09 7.57 10.64
C PHE A 52 -23.59 7.34 10.90
N ARG A 53 -23.04 7.95 11.96
CA ARG A 53 -21.67 7.65 12.37
C ARG A 53 -21.58 6.16 12.74
N TRP A 54 -20.52 5.49 12.25
CA TRP A 54 -20.32 4.03 12.38
C TRP A 54 -21.51 3.19 11.90
N LYS A 55 -22.05 3.59 10.75
CA LYS A 55 -23.01 2.77 9.99
C LYS A 55 -22.55 2.57 8.56
N LYS A 56 -23.08 1.52 7.94
CA LYS A 56 -22.96 1.26 6.50
C LYS A 56 -23.43 2.48 5.73
N THR A 57 -22.73 2.78 4.65
CA THR A 57 -22.92 3.99 3.83
C THR A 57 -24.26 3.96 3.09
N GLU A 58 -25.00 5.05 3.16
CA GLU A 58 -26.29 5.22 2.50
C GLU A 58 -26.18 6.13 1.27
N LYS A 59 -27.13 5.99 0.32
CA LYS A 59 -27.21 6.86 -0.86
C LYS A 59 -27.44 8.33 -0.49
N PRO A 60 -26.88 9.28 -1.26
CA PRO A 60 -27.12 10.69 -1.00
C PRO A 60 -28.58 11.05 -1.29
N LYS A 61 -29.09 12.04 -0.56
CA LYS A 61 -30.42 12.60 -0.87
C LYS A 61 -30.38 13.32 -2.23
N PRO A 62 -31.38 13.11 -3.10
CA PRO A 62 -31.50 13.89 -4.32
C PRO A 62 -31.59 15.38 -4.01
N TRP A 63 -31.10 16.21 -4.94
CA TRP A 63 -31.20 17.68 -4.85
C TRP A 63 -31.82 18.27 -6.09
N ASP A 64 -32.52 19.38 -5.87
CA ASP A 64 -33.10 20.18 -6.93
C ASP A 64 -32.10 21.22 -7.47
N GLY A 65 -32.35 21.71 -8.70
CA GLY A 65 -31.49 22.71 -9.33
C GLY A 65 -30.15 22.18 -9.82
N VAL A 66 -29.18 23.08 -9.95
CA VAL A 66 -27.81 22.77 -10.45
C VAL A 66 -26.80 23.05 -9.36
N ARG A 67 -26.13 21.99 -8.89
CA ARG A 67 -25.02 22.09 -7.94
C ARG A 67 -23.76 22.50 -8.69
N ASN A 68 -23.09 23.55 -8.21
CA ASN A 68 -21.81 23.98 -8.75
C ASN A 68 -20.71 23.01 -8.25
N ALA A 69 -20.07 22.29 -9.17
CA ALA A 69 -19.00 21.34 -8.90
C ALA A 69 -17.64 21.92 -9.35
N SER A 70 -17.31 23.13 -8.88
CA SER A 70 -16.06 23.84 -9.18
C SER A 70 -15.04 23.83 -8.05
N THR A 71 -15.42 23.36 -6.86
CA THR A 71 -14.58 23.33 -5.66
C THR A 71 -14.65 21.99 -4.97
N PHE A 72 -13.57 21.59 -4.35
CA PHE A 72 -13.52 20.36 -3.56
C PHE A 72 -14.50 20.40 -2.36
N GLY A 73 -15.04 19.25 -2.00
CA GLY A 73 -15.70 19.05 -0.72
C GLY A 73 -14.71 19.03 0.44
N PRO A 74 -15.19 19.02 1.71
CA PRO A 74 -14.33 18.84 2.86
C PRO A 74 -13.56 17.52 2.80
N ILE A 75 -12.35 17.48 3.40
CA ILE A 75 -11.63 16.23 3.63
C ILE A 75 -12.16 15.55 4.90
N CYS A 76 -12.06 14.23 4.95
CA CYS A 76 -12.49 13.49 6.13
C CYS A 76 -11.62 13.80 7.34
N PRO A 77 -12.18 13.77 8.57
CA PRO A 77 -11.45 14.06 9.79
C PRO A 77 -10.23 13.14 9.95
N GLN A 78 -9.09 13.75 10.21
CA GLN A 78 -7.80 13.09 10.40
C GLN A 78 -6.97 13.88 11.39
N ALA A 79 -6.03 13.21 12.09
CA ALA A 79 -5.28 13.83 13.17
C ALA A 79 -4.38 14.96 12.67
N ARG A 80 -4.45 16.13 13.32
CA ARG A 80 -3.59 17.27 12.97
C ARG A 80 -2.22 17.22 13.66
N ASN A 81 -2.17 16.69 14.88
CA ASN A 81 -1.00 16.73 15.77
C ASN A 81 -0.77 15.43 16.52
N GLY A 82 -1.25 14.29 16.02
CA GLY A 82 -1.07 12.99 16.67
C GLY A 82 0.27 12.33 16.35
N PRO A 83 0.71 11.36 17.16
CA PRO A 83 1.75 10.44 16.76
C PRO A 83 1.17 9.60 15.62
N LEU A 84 1.46 10.06 14.41
CA LEU A 84 1.11 9.32 13.22
C LEU A 84 1.89 8.01 13.19
N PRO A 85 1.35 6.93 12.65
CA PRO A 85 2.17 5.88 12.10
C PRO A 85 2.90 6.45 10.89
N ALA A 86 3.81 7.36 11.19
CA ALA A 86 4.56 8.17 10.23
C ALA A 86 5.35 7.28 9.24
N ALA A 87 5.52 6.00 9.61
CA ALA A 87 6.21 5.00 8.82
C ALA A 87 5.63 4.78 7.41
N LEU A 88 4.32 4.88 7.25
CA LEU A 88 3.63 4.64 5.97
C LEU A 88 3.28 5.93 5.21
N LEU A 89 3.67 7.11 5.70
CA LEU A 89 3.39 8.35 5.01
C LEU A 89 4.49 8.73 4.01
N PRO A 90 4.14 9.07 2.77
CA PRO A 90 5.11 9.47 1.76
C PRO A 90 5.82 10.77 2.13
N VAL A 91 7.02 10.93 1.59
CA VAL A 91 7.85 12.11 1.85
C VAL A 91 7.15 13.40 1.41
N TRP A 92 6.51 13.40 0.25
CA TRP A 92 5.79 14.56 -0.27
C TRP A 92 4.60 14.97 0.61
N TYR A 93 3.88 14.01 1.21
CA TYR A 93 2.78 14.30 2.12
C TYR A 93 3.28 15.01 3.37
N ARG A 94 4.38 14.53 3.95
CA ARG A 94 5.00 15.13 5.13
C ARG A 94 5.52 16.53 4.87
N ALA A 95 6.15 16.75 3.70
CA ALA A 95 6.63 18.08 3.30
C ALA A 95 5.49 19.10 3.23
N ASN A 96 4.28 18.66 2.89
CA ASN A 96 3.10 19.52 2.74
C ASN A 96 2.06 19.37 3.85
N HIS A 97 2.40 18.73 4.96
CA HIS A 97 1.47 18.50 6.07
C HIS A 97 0.80 19.80 6.59
N SER A 98 1.51 20.93 6.57
CA SER A 98 0.96 22.24 6.93
C SER A 98 -0.16 22.71 5.99
N LEU A 99 -0.12 22.35 4.71
CA LEU A 99 -1.19 22.65 3.76
C LEU A 99 -2.41 21.78 4.04
N VAL A 100 -2.21 20.50 4.29
CA VAL A 100 -3.28 19.56 4.65
C VAL A 100 -4.00 20.01 5.92
N GLN A 101 -3.25 20.51 6.92
CA GLN A 101 -3.82 21.02 8.16
C GLN A 101 -4.74 22.24 7.97
N ARG A 102 -4.53 23.04 6.93
CA ARG A 102 -5.35 24.22 6.60
C ARG A 102 -6.62 23.86 5.84
N MET A 103 -6.72 22.64 5.29
CA MET A 103 -7.91 22.22 4.56
C MET A 103 -9.11 22.07 5.50
N ARG A 104 -10.30 22.37 4.98
CA ARG A 104 -11.54 22.18 5.73
C ARG A 104 -11.80 20.70 5.96
N MET A 105 -11.89 20.30 7.22
CA MET A 105 -12.25 18.95 7.67
C MET A 105 -13.68 18.93 8.19
N ASP A 106 -14.45 17.91 7.79
CA ASP A 106 -15.82 17.70 8.27
C ASP A 106 -16.15 16.21 8.19
N GLU A 107 -17.06 15.70 9.04
CA GLU A 107 -17.61 14.34 8.88
C GLU A 107 -18.48 14.23 7.63
N ASP A 108 -19.10 15.34 7.16
CA ASP A 108 -19.71 15.42 5.83
C ASP A 108 -18.63 15.55 4.76
N CYS A 109 -17.94 14.44 4.49
CA CYS A 109 -16.74 14.37 3.65
C CYS A 109 -16.85 13.39 2.46
N LEU A 110 -17.95 12.70 2.29
CA LEU A 110 -18.11 11.65 1.29
C LEU A 110 -18.40 12.24 -0.10
N TYR A 111 -17.36 12.83 -0.68
CA TYR A 111 -17.37 13.50 -1.98
C TYR A 111 -16.37 12.86 -2.94
N LEU A 112 -16.69 12.93 -4.23
CA LEU A 112 -15.80 12.52 -5.32
C LEU A 112 -15.56 13.68 -6.30
N ASN A 113 -14.48 13.53 -7.09
CA ASN A 113 -14.04 14.46 -8.12
C ASN A 113 -13.84 13.68 -9.42
N ILE A 114 -14.22 14.29 -10.56
CA ILE A 114 -14.14 13.66 -11.88
C ILE A 114 -13.38 14.60 -12.83
N TYR A 115 -12.41 14.03 -13.54
CA TYR A 115 -11.57 14.70 -14.52
C TYR A 115 -11.83 14.08 -15.90
N VAL A 116 -12.34 14.88 -16.84
CA VAL A 116 -12.78 14.40 -18.16
C VAL A 116 -12.06 15.17 -19.27
N PRO A 117 -11.45 14.51 -20.27
CA PRO A 117 -10.87 15.20 -21.44
C PRO A 117 -11.91 16.08 -22.13
N ALA A 118 -11.63 17.39 -22.27
CA ALA A 118 -12.61 18.37 -22.81
C ALA A 118 -13.03 18.08 -24.26
N LYS A 119 -12.20 17.36 -25.03
CA LYS A 119 -12.52 16.93 -26.41
C LYS A 119 -13.80 16.10 -26.50
N LEU A 120 -14.17 15.40 -25.44
CA LEU A 120 -15.37 14.57 -25.38
C LEU A 120 -16.63 15.42 -25.53
N TYR A 121 -16.67 16.62 -24.94
CA TYR A 121 -17.79 17.55 -25.00
C TYR A 121 -17.80 18.39 -26.28
N ALA A 122 -16.62 18.68 -26.85
CA ALA A 122 -16.50 19.49 -28.08
C ALA A 122 -17.00 18.77 -29.33
N SER A 123 -17.11 17.46 -29.32
CA SER A 123 -17.62 16.67 -30.45
C SER A 123 -19.11 16.85 -30.71
N GLY A 124 -19.85 17.57 -29.84
CA GLY A 124 -21.31 17.73 -29.90
C GLY A 124 -22.07 16.43 -29.64
N LYS A 125 -21.37 15.36 -29.35
CA LYS A 125 -21.94 14.02 -29.19
C LYS A 125 -22.64 13.83 -27.85
N LEU A 126 -22.22 14.55 -26.81
CA LEU A 126 -22.81 14.47 -25.48
C LEU A 126 -24.02 15.36 -25.26
N ASP A 127 -24.10 16.53 -25.97
CA ASP A 127 -25.21 17.46 -25.84
C ASP A 127 -26.51 17.00 -26.58
N LEU A 128 -26.38 16.02 -27.50
CA LEU A 128 -27.47 15.50 -28.31
C LEU A 128 -28.04 14.16 -27.85
N ILE A 129 -27.45 13.55 -26.84
CA ILE A 129 -27.85 12.22 -26.39
C ILE A 129 -28.81 12.35 -25.22
N LEU A 130 -30.08 12.42 -25.51
CA LEU A 130 -31.13 11.98 -24.57
C LEU A 130 -30.81 10.53 -24.17
N PRO A 131 -30.81 10.18 -22.87
CA PRO A 131 -30.45 8.84 -22.38
C PRO A 131 -31.22 7.69 -23.02
N SER A 132 -32.38 7.97 -23.64
CA SER A 132 -33.22 7.00 -24.30
C SER A 132 -32.80 6.62 -25.71
N LEU A 133 -31.96 7.39 -26.41
CA LEU A 133 -31.53 7.10 -27.78
C LEU A 133 -30.20 6.36 -27.91
N CYS A 134 -29.36 6.35 -26.83
CA CYS A 134 -28.08 5.66 -26.84
C CYS A 134 -28.21 4.12 -26.64
N LEU A 135 -29.40 3.61 -26.43
CA LEU A 135 -29.69 2.17 -26.29
C LEU A 135 -29.80 1.44 -27.63
N THR A 136 -29.79 2.13 -28.77
CA THR A 136 -29.83 1.52 -30.09
C THR A 136 -28.41 1.22 -30.58
N LEU A 137 -28.19 0.05 -31.16
CA LEU A 137 -26.92 -0.46 -31.71
C LEU A 137 -26.17 0.52 -32.62
N ILE A 138 -26.83 1.50 -33.19
CA ILE A 138 -26.27 2.51 -34.08
C ILE A 138 -25.50 3.59 -33.30
N CYS A 139 -25.90 3.95 -32.08
CA CYS A 139 -25.18 4.92 -31.24
C CYS A 139 -23.96 4.36 -30.54
N ARG A 140 -23.90 3.04 -30.27
CA ARG A 140 -22.73 2.38 -29.67
C ARG A 140 -21.45 2.52 -30.50
N ASN A 141 -21.58 2.55 -31.85
CA ASN A 141 -20.43 2.73 -32.75
C ASN A 141 -20.00 4.18 -32.96
N LEU A 142 -20.83 5.15 -32.54
CA LEU A 142 -20.56 6.60 -32.73
C LEU A 142 -19.99 7.28 -31.48
N CYS A 143 -20.14 6.68 -30.30
CA CYS A 143 -19.62 7.20 -29.03
C CYS A 143 -18.77 6.11 -28.38
N ASN A 144 -17.46 6.12 -28.59
CA ASN A 144 -16.56 5.26 -27.81
C ASN A 144 -16.43 5.84 -26.41
N PRO A 145 -17.10 5.26 -25.39
CA PRO A 145 -16.95 5.71 -24.01
C PRO A 145 -15.50 5.50 -23.56
N LEU A 146 -15.01 6.39 -22.71
CA LEU A 146 -13.63 6.33 -22.21
C LEU A 146 -13.52 5.37 -21.04
N PRO A 147 -12.42 4.58 -20.94
CA PRO A 147 -12.12 3.84 -19.74
C PRO A 147 -12.03 4.76 -18.52
N VAL A 148 -12.39 4.24 -17.37
CA VAL A 148 -12.43 4.96 -16.11
C VAL A 148 -11.35 4.45 -15.18
N MET A 149 -10.60 5.36 -14.57
CA MET A 149 -9.59 5.05 -13.56
C MET A 149 -10.02 5.68 -12.23
N VAL A 150 -10.29 4.85 -11.22
CA VAL A 150 -10.75 5.29 -9.89
C VAL A 150 -9.61 5.17 -8.90
N HIS A 151 -9.18 6.29 -8.34
CA HIS A 151 -8.06 6.36 -7.41
C HIS A 151 -8.51 6.19 -5.95
N PHE A 152 -7.89 5.24 -5.27
CA PHE A 152 -8.02 4.99 -3.83
C PHE A 152 -6.85 5.64 -3.13
N HIS A 153 -7.09 6.75 -2.45
CA HIS A 153 -6.05 7.44 -1.70
C HIS A 153 -5.66 6.66 -0.44
N GLY A 154 -4.52 6.99 0.11
CA GLY A 154 -4.08 6.53 1.42
C GLY A 154 -2.74 5.81 1.38
N TYR A 155 -2.02 6.01 2.45
CA TYR A 155 -0.80 5.29 2.81
C TYR A 155 -0.99 4.64 4.16
N THR A 156 -1.77 5.32 5.02
CA THR A 156 -2.36 4.77 6.22
C THR A 156 -3.88 4.75 6.07
N TYR A 157 -4.58 4.05 6.93
CA TYR A 157 -6.05 4.12 7.02
C TYR A 157 -6.53 5.35 7.82
N ALA A 158 -5.61 6.16 8.34
CA ALA A 158 -5.89 7.28 9.21
C ALA A 158 -5.80 8.65 8.53
N GLU A 159 -5.13 8.73 7.36
CA GLU A 159 -4.87 9.97 6.65
C GLU A 159 -5.01 9.83 5.15
N GLY A 160 -5.25 10.95 4.49
CA GLY A 160 -5.39 11.03 3.05
C GLY A 160 -6.67 11.74 2.61
N SER A 161 -6.76 12.00 1.32
CA SER A 161 -7.95 12.56 0.66
C SER A 161 -7.83 12.42 -0.84
N GLY A 162 -8.94 12.20 -1.53
CA GLY A 162 -9.01 12.28 -2.99
C GLY A 162 -8.73 13.69 -3.53
N ASN A 163 -8.81 14.71 -2.68
CA ASN A 163 -8.55 16.10 -3.06
C ASN A 163 -7.06 16.42 -3.26
N PHE A 164 -6.17 15.52 -2.85
CA PHE A 164 -4.71 15.70 -2.97
C PHE A 164 -4.18 15.41 -4.37
N TYR A 165 -4.98 14.78 -5.20
CA TYR A 165 -4.58 14.24 -6.50
C TYR A 165 -5.35 14.91 -7.64
N ASP A 166 -4.65 15.71 -8.45
CA ASP A 166 -5.24 16.28 -9.67
C ASP A 166 -5.10 15.31 -10.85
N GLY A 167 -6.22 14.74 -11.28
CA GLY A 167 -6.28 13.78 -12.38
C GLY A 167 -6.22 14.39 -13.78
N SER A 168 -6.03 15.69 -13.92
CA SER A 168 -6.17 16.40 -15.20
C SER A 168 -5.17 15.92 -16.25
N VAL A 169 -3.89 15.80 -15.87
CA VAL A 169 -2.85 15.37 -16.82
C VAL A 169 -3.06 13.92 -17.22
N LEU A 170 -3.27 13.02 -16.25
CA LEU A 170 -3.53 11.61 -16.52
C LEU A 170 -4.75 11.42 -17.41
N ALA A 171 -5.86 12.15 -17.15
CA ALA A 171 -7.07 12.08 -17.94
C ALA A 171 -6.83 12.54 -19.39
N SER A 172 -6.19 13.70 -19.55
CA SER A 172 -5.94 14.27 -20.87
C SER A 172 -4.93 13.48 -21.69
N TYR A 173 -3.76 13.15 -21.08
CA TYR A 173 -2.69 12.40 -21.74
C TYR A 173 -3.09 10.96 -22.06
N GLY A 174 -3.73 10.30 -21.09
CA GLY A 174 -4.15 8.92 -21.17
C GLY A 174 -5.41 8.67 -21.98
N GLU A 175 -6.21 9.73 -22.24
CA GLU A 175 -7.54 9.60 -22.83
C GLU A 175 -8.44 8.65 -22.02
N VAL A 176 -8.52 8.91 -20.72
CA VAL A 176 -9.33 8.19 -19.74
C VAL A 176 -10.11 9.19 -18.88
N ILE A 177 -11.14 8.75 -18.19
CA ILE A 177 -11.76 9.51 -17.10
C ILE A 177 -11.08 9.13 -15.80
N VAL A 178 -10.64 10.13 -15.03
CA VAL A 178 -10.07 9.90 -13.70
C VAL A 178 -11.07 10.32 -12.64
N VAL A 179 -11.28 9.46 -11.64
CA VAL A 179 -12.12 9.73 -10.48
C VAL A 179 -11.27 9.61 -9.22
N THR A 180 -11.33 10.61 -8.35
CA THR A 180 -10.77 10.57 -7.00
C THR A 180 -11.90 10.77 -5.99
N PHE A 181 -11.82 10.23 -4.79
CA PHE A 181 -12.89 10.34 -3.80
C PHE A 181 -12.35 10.23 -2.38
N ASN A 182 -13.13 10.74 -1.41
CA ASN A 182 -12.85 10.60 0.00
C ASN A 182 -13.61 9.42 0.60
N TYR A 183 -13.07 8.81 1.63
CA TYR A 183 -13.73 7.80 2.47
C TYR A 183 -13.34 8.00 3.94
N ARG A 184 -14.16 7.52 4.88
CA ARG A 184 -13.91 7.66 6.32
C ARG A 184 -12.60 7.01 6.74
N LEU A 185 -11.87 7.69 7.61
CA LEU A 185 -10.52 7.36 8.05
C LEU A 185 -10.44 7.13 9.56
N GLY A 186 -9.38 6.45 9.98
CA GLY A 186 -9.05 6.24 11.38
C GLY A 186 -10.22 5.70 12.20
N VAL A 187 -10.41 6.25 13.37
CA VAL A 187 -11.50 5.86 14.29
C VAL A 187 -12.88 5.96 13.67
N LEU A 188 -13.13 6.96 12.80
CA LEU A 188 -14.43 7.15 12.15
C LEU A 188 -14.68 6.13 11.02
N GLY A 189 -13.62 5.64 10.40
CA GLY A 189 -13.68 4.68 9.31
C GLY A 189 -13.55 3.21 9.73
N PHE A 190 -12.82 2.92 10.81
CA PHE A 190 -12.38 1.55 11.10
C PHE A 190 -12.51 1.12 12.57
N MET A 191 -13.12 1.93 13.44
CA MET A 191 -13.38 1.50 14.81
C MET A 191 -14.27 0.26 14.84
N SER A 192 -13.88 -0.76 15.61
CA SER A 192 -14.67 -1.97 15.79
C SER A 192 -14.70 -2.41 17.25
N THR A 193 -15.86 -2.87 17.70
CA THR A 193 -16.01 -3.62 18.96
C THR A 193 -16.00 -5.13 18.74
N MET A 194 -15.90 -5.58 17.49
CA MET A 194 -16.07 -6.99 17.08
C MET A 194 -17.47 -7.53 17.40
N GLU A 195 -18.44 -6.66 17.56
CA GLU A 195 -19.83 -6.99 17.81
C GLU A 195 -20.75 -6.34 16.77
N SER A 196 -21.96 -6.87 16.61
CA SER A 196 -22.93 -6.42 15.58
C SER A 196 -23.34 -4.93 15.68
N ASN A 197 -23.19 -4.32 16.86
CA ASN A 197 -23.48 -2.90 17.08
C ASN A 197 -22.41 -1.96 16.52
N SER A 198 -21.18 -2.46 16.34
CA SER A 198 -20.06 -1.75 15.70
C SER A 198 -19.06 -2.74 15.11
N PRO A 199 -19.40 -3.37 13.96
CA PRO A 199 -18.58 -4.41 13.34
C PRO A 199 -17.27 -3.89 12.73
N GLY A 200 -17.21 -2.62 12.29
CA GLY A 200 -16.05 -2.02 11.65
C GLY A 200 -16.21 -1.80 10.14
N ASN A 201 -15.10 -1.59 9.46
CA ASN A 201 -14.99 -1.50 7.98
C ASN A 201 -15.84 -0.40 7.31
N TYR A 202 -16.23 0.66 8.01
CA TYR A 202 -17.09 1.70 7.46
C TYR A 202 -16.45 2.45 6.31
N GLY A 203 -15.12 2.64 6.34
CA GLY A 203 -14.36 3.22 5.24
C GLY A 203 -14.40 2.36 3.98
N LEU A 204 -14.40 1.03 4.12
CA LEU A 204 -14.55 0.11 2.99
C LEU A 204 -15.97 0.15 2.40
N TRP A 205 -17.00 0.31 3.24
CA TRP A 205 -18.37 0.54 2.78
C TRP A 205 -18.53 1.86 2.02
N ASP A 206 -17.78 2.91 2.39
CA ASP A 206 -17.74 4.17 1.64
C ASP A 206 -17.15 3.95 0.26
N GLN A 207 -16.09 3.14 0.15
CA GLN A 207 -15.44 2.80 -1.12
C GLN A 207 -16.39 2.01 -2.04
N VAL A 208 -17.13 1.04 -1.50
CA VAL A 208 -18.18 0.33 -2.26
C VAL A 208 -19.25 1.31 -2.74
N ALA A 209 -19.68 2.24 -1.90
CA ALA A 209 -20.67 3.25 -2.28
C ALA A 209 -20.15 4.18 -3.40
N ALA A 210 -18.87 4.57 -3.36
CA ALA A 210 -18.25 5.37 -4.43
C ALA A 210 -18.17 4.59 -5.74
N LEU A 211 -17.76 3.34 -5.72
CA LEU A 211 -17.71 2.48 -6.91
C LEU A 211 -19.12 2.26 -7.50
N LYS A 212 -20.12 2.04 -6.65
CA LYS A 212 -21.51 1.93 -7.04
C LYS A 212 -22.00 3.22 -7.70
N TRP A 213 -21.66 4.38 -7.13
CA TRP A 213 -22.00 5.67 -7.72
C TRP A 213 -21.35 5.83 -9.11
N VAL A 214 -20.09 5.44 -9.28
CA VAL A 214 -19.39 5.43 -10.57
C VAL A 214 -20.13 4.53 -11.55
N SER A 215 -20.45 3.30 -11.19
CA SER A 215 -21.20 2.37 -12.04
C SER A 215 -22.56 2.91 -12.47
N GLU A 216 -23.27 3.65 -11.60
CA GLU A 216 -24.61 4.18 -11.84
C GLU A 216 -24.62 5.52 -12.63
N ASN A 217 -23.48 6.22 -12.77
CA ASN A 217 -23.48 7.61 -13.27
C ASN A 217 -22.39 7.96 -14.28
N ILE A 218 -21.29 7.19 -14.37
CA ILE A 218 -20.10 7.62 -15.12
C ILE A 218 -20.34 7.66 -16.64
N ASP A 219 -21.30 6.89 -17.14
CA ASP A 219 -21.75 6.90 -18.53
C ASP A 219 -22.21 8.30 -18.99
N ARG A 220 -22.81 9.06 -18.10
CA ARG A 220 -23.27 10.44 -18.35
C ARG A 220 -22.13 11.44 -18.50
N PHE A 221 -20.98 11.11 -17.94
CA PHE A 221 -19.74 11.85 -18.12
C PHE A 221 -18.93 11.37 -19.32
N GLY A 222 -19.43 10.34 -20.04
CA GLY A 222 -18.79 9.73 -21.20
C GLY A 222 -17.80 8.61 -20.87
N GLY A 223 -17.89 8.06 -19.66
CA GLY A 223 -17.11 6.89 -19.21
C GLY A 223 -17.82 5.57 -19.48
N ASP A 224 -17.04 4.51 -19.58
CA ASP A 224 -17.55 3.14 -19.70
C ASP A 224 -17.61 2.48 -18.31
N PRO A 225 -18.81 2.24 -17.74
CA PRO A 225 -18.94 1.55 -16.47
C PRO A 225 -18.46 0.08 -16.50
N ASN A 226 -18.28 -0.50 -17.68
CA ASN A 226 -17.74 -1.84 -17.87
C ASN A 226 -16.22 -1.87 -18.12
N SER A 227 -15.56 -0.71 -18.08
CA SER A 227 -14.10 -0.58 -18.23
C SER A 227 -13.54 0.31 -17.12
N VAL A 228 -13.74 -0.12 -15.88
CA VAL A 228 -13.27 0.56 -14.67
C VAL A 228 -12.03 -0.13 -14.15
N THR A 229 -10.95 0.64 -13.96
CA THR A 229 -9.71 0.21 -13.30
C THR A 229 -9.57 0.96 -11.99
N VAL A 230 -9.43 0.23 -10.90
CA VAL A 230 -9.13 0.81 -9.59
C VAL A 230 -7.63 0.83 -9.35
N PHE A 231 -7.10 1.90 -8.76
CA PHE A 231 -5.67 2.02 -8.47
C PHE A 231 -5.42 2.81 -7.19
N GLY A 232 -4.32 2.53 -6.51
CA GLY A 232 -3.96 3.21 -5.27
C GLY A 232 -2.64 2.76 -4.70
N SER A 233 -2.13 3.53 -3.72
CA SER A 233 -0.84 3.30 -3.07
C SER A 233 -1.00 3.01 -1.57
N GLY A 234 -0.14 2.16 -1.00
CA GLY A 234 -0.13 1.83 0.42
C GLY A 234 -1.48 1.27 0.88
N ALA A 235 -2.14 1.91 1.87
CA ALA A 235 -3.46 1.47 2.35
C ALA A 235 -4.55 1.57 1.27
N GLY A 236 -4.43 2.48 0.29
CA GLY A 236 -5.33 2.53 -0.86
C GLY A 236 -5.25 1.25 -1.70
N ALA A 237 -4.02 0.77 -1.97
CA ALA A 237 -3.79 -0.50 -2.65
C ALA A 237 -4.29 -1.69 -1.80
N SER A 238 -4.04 -1.67 -0.49
CA SER A 238 -4.55 -2.69 0.42
C SER A 238 -6.09 -2.74 0.43
N CYS A 239 -6.77 -1.58 0.48
CA CYS A 239 -8.22 -1.50 0.34
C CYS A 239 -8.72 -2.17 -0.95
N ILE A 240 -8.07 -1.92 -2.08
CA ILE A 240 -8.40 -2.56 -3.36
C ILE A 240 -8.27 -4.09 -3.25
N GLY A 241 -7.18 -4.59 -2.66
CA GLY A 241 -7.01 -6.03 -2.42
C GLY A 241 -8.09 -6.62 -1.52
N LEU A 242 -8.51 -5.89 -0.46
CA LEU A 242 -9.62 -6.29 0.42
C LEU A 242 -10.97 -6.28 -0.30
N LEU A 243 -11.20 -5.32 -1.21
CA LEU A 243 -12.37 -5.32 -2.08
C LEU A 243 -12.39 -6.55 -3.01
N MET A 244 -11.23 -6.99 -3.50
CA MET A 244 -11.14 -8.17 -4.37
C MET A 244 -11.51 -9.48 -3.66
N VAL A 245 -11.31 -9.59 -2.35
CA VAL A 245 -11.67 -10.77 -1.54
C VAL A 245 -13.00 -10.62 -0.80
N SER A 246 -13.69 -9.49 -0.96
CA SER A 246 -14.95 -9.22 -0.25
C SER A 246 -16.13 -9.91 -0.91
N VAL A 247 -16.93 -10.62 -0.12
CA VAL A 247 -18.20 -11.25 -0.56
C VAL A 247 -19.22 -10.23 -1.07
N GLN A 248 -19.08 -8.97 -0.71
CA GLN A 248 -19.99 -7.90 -1.17
C GLN A 248 -19.81 -7.54 -2.64
N LEU A 249 -18.67 -7.92 -3.22
CA LEU A 249 -18.35 -7.71 -4.64
C LEU A 249 -18.23 -9.04 -5.39
N ASP A 250 -18.31 -10.18 -4.69
CA ASP A 250 -18.36 -11.49 -5.30
C ASP A 250 -19.59 -11.56 -6.20
N GLY A 251 -19.39 -11.74 -7.51
CA GLY A 251 -20.39 -11.69 -8.57
C GLY A 251 -21.65 -12.57 -8.40
N LYS A 252 -21.85 -13.17 -7.22
CA LYS A 252 -23.11 -13.82 -6.80
C LYS A 252 -24.34 -12.92 -6.95
N LEU A 253 -24.12 -11.58 -6.92
CA LEU A 253 -25.15 -10.56 -7.17
C LEU A 253 -25.13 -10.05 -8.63
N ASN A 254 -24.35 -10.62 -9.54
CA ASN A 254 -24.15 -10.17 -10.93
C ASN A 254 -23.75 -8.70 -11.10
N VAL A 255 -23.11 -8.09 -10.09
CA VAL A 255 -22.70 -6.68 -10.11
C VAL A 255 -21.21 -6.57 -9.89
N THR A 256 -20.46 -6.29 -10.96
CA THR A 256 -19.04 -6.01 -10.91
C THR A 256 -18.83 -4.49 -11.04
N TYR A 257 -18.23 -3.85 -10.04
CA TYR A 257 -18.01 -2.40 -10.05
C TYR A 257 -16.69 -1.98 -10.70
N PHE A 258 -15.74 -2.89 -10.89
CA PHE A 258 -14.49 -2.67 -11.60
C PHE A 258 -14.01 -3.97 -12.24
N GLN A 259 -13.12 -3.88 -13.22
CA GLN A 259 -12.66 -5.02 -14.03
C GLN A 259 -11.13 -5.20 -14.00
N ARG A 260 -10.38 -4.25 -13.41
CA ARG A 260 -8.91 -4.30 -13.31
C ARG A 260 -8.45 -3.59 -12.04
N ALA A 261 -7.30 -4.00 -11.51
CA ALA A 261 -6.72 -3.40 -10.33
C ALA A 261 -5.23 -3.12 -10.49
N ILE A 262 -4.77 -1.97 -9.97
CA ILE A 262 -3.35 -1.60 -9.89
C ILE A 262 -3.02 -1.37 -8.42
N LEU A 263 -2.13 -2.19 -7.88
CA LEU A 263 -1.72 -2.20 -6.48
C LEU A 263 -0.30 -1.62 -6.36
N GLN A 264 -0.16 -0.43 -5.81
CA GLN A 264 1.10 0.29 -5.71
C GLN A 264 1.61 0.24 -4.27
N SER A 265 2.70 -0.49 -4.01
CA SER A 265 3.34 -0.57 -2.67
C SER A 265 2.35 -0.88 -1.55
N GLY A 266 1.49 -1.89 -1.77
CA GLY A 266 0.49 -2.34 -0.79
C GLY A 266 -0.40 -3.43 -1.34
N THR A 267 -0.85 -4.33 -0.48
CA THR A 267 -1.80 -5.42 -0.80
C THR A 267 -2.64 -5.77 0.43
N ALA A 268 -3.70 -6.55 0.25
CA ALA A 268 -4.48 -7.10 1.37
C ALA A 268 -3.67 -8.03 2.28
N LEU A 269 -2.56 -8.59 1.76
CA LEU A 269 -1.68 -9.52 2.49
C LEU A 269 -0.55 -8.80 3.26
N ALA A 270 -0.46 -7.48 3.19
CA ALA A 270 0.53 -6.73 3.97
C ALA A 270 0.26 -6.87 5.47
N PRO A 271 1.28 -7.07 6.33
CA PRO A 271 1.08 -7.24 7.78
C PRO A 271 0.31 -6.11 8.44
N TRP A 272 0.42 -4.89 7.92
CA TRP A 272 -0.28 -3.69 8.40
C TRP A 272 -1.66 -3.48 7.77
N SER A 273 -2.10 -4.37 6.86
CA SER A 273 -3.38 -4.21 6.15
C SER A 273 -4.59 -4.35 7.06
N MET A 274 -4.45 -5.05 8.17
CA MET A 274 -5.52 -5.32 9.12
C MET A 274 -5.06 -5.08 10.55
N VAL A 275 -5.99 -4.70 11.43
CA VAL A 275 -5.72 -4.53 12.85
C VAL A 275 -5.79 -5.87 13.59
N ARG A 276 -4.80 -6.12 14.47
CA ARG A 276 -4.74 -7.37 15.25
C ARG A 276 -5.74 -7.40 16.43
N ASN A 277 -5.89 -6.29 17.16
CA ASN A 277 -6.67 -6.21 18.39
C ASN A 277 -7.69 -5.04 18.38
N PRO A 278 -8.70 -5.05 17.49
CA PRO A 278 -9.60 -3.90 17.28
C PRO A 278 -10.40 -3.53 18.54
N ARG A 279 -10.83 -4.54 19.31
CA ARG A 279 -11.59 -4.31 20.55
C ARG A 279 -10.74 -3.59 21.61
N GLN A 280 -9.50 -4.00 21.79
CA GLN A 280 -8.58 -3.38 22.75
C GLN A 280 -8.34 -1.91 22.43
N GLN A 281 -8.18 -1.59 21.17
CA GLN A 281 -7.98 -0.21 20.71
C GLN A 281 -9.23 0.63 20.91
N THR A 282 -10.40 0.07 20.64
CA THR A 282 -11.68 0.73 20.92
C THR A 282 -11.87 0.97 22.44
N LEU A 283 -11.49 0.02 23.27
CA LEU A 283 -11.48 0.19 24.73
C LEU A 283 -10.49 1.26 25.19
N GLY A 284 -9.28 1.30 24.59
CA GLY A 284 -8.29 2.35 24.83
C GLY A 284 -8.83 3.75 24.54
N LEU A 285 -9.50 3.91 23.40
CA LEU A 285 -10.20 5.14 23.05
C LEU A 285 -11.26 5.52 24.06
N ALA A 286 -12.13 4.56 24.42
CA ALA A 286 -13.24 4.81 25.35
C ALA A 286 -12.79 5.17 26.76
N ARG A 287 -11.64 4.64 27.21
CA ARG A 287 -11.02 4.93 28.51
C ARG A 287 -10.24 6.24 28.53
N ALA A 288 -9.88 6.80 27.38
CA ALA A 288 -9.13 8.05 27.33
C ALA A 288 -9.84 9.15 28.14
N PRO A 289 -9.12 9.92 29.00
CA PRO A 289 -9.74 10.93 29.87
C PRO A 289 -10.55 11.99 29.13
N SER A 290 -10.11 12.37 27.92
CA SER A 290 -10.81 13.33 27.06
C SER A 290 -12.12 12.77 26.47
N VAL A 291 -12.26 11.45 26.38
CA VAL A 291 -13.43 10.76 25.82
C VAL A 291 -14.37 10.26 26.92
N ASN A 292 -13.85 9.55 27.91
CA ASN A 292 -14.60 9.06 29.08
C ASN A 292 -15.91 8.34 28.71
N CYS A 293 -15.83 7.35 27.81
CA CYS A 293 -16.97 6.58 27.31
C CYS A 293 -16.90 5.09 27.65
N TYR A 294 -15.96 4.68 28.50
CA TYR A 294 -15.92 3.26 28.91
C TYR A 294 -17.20 2.86 29.59
N ARG A 295 -17.81 1.77 29.13
CA ARG A 295 -19.01 1.11 29.71
C ARG A 295 -18.80 -0.39 29.58
N GLU A 296 -19.42 -1.18 30.47
CA GLU A 296 -19.40 -2.65 30.38
C GLU A 296 -20.14 -3.14 29.15
N SER A 297 -21.27 -2.51 28.84
CA SER A 297 -22.02 -2.75 27.62
C SER A 297 -21.35 -2.05 26.44
N SER A 298 -20.92 -2.83 25.46
CA SER A 298 -20.39 -2.34 24.18
C SER A 298 -21.38 -1.38 23.47
N ARG A 299 -22.68 -1.68 23.56
CA ARG A 299 -23.73 -0.85 22.96
C ARG A 299 -23.78 0.54 23.60
N GLU A 300 -23.76 0.61 24.93
CA GLU A 300 -23.79 1.89 25.67
C GLU A 300 -22.50 2.67 25.45
N MET A 301 -21.36 1.97 25.36
CA MET A 301 -20.06 2.56 25.02
C MET A 301 -20.10 3.23 23.65
N VAL A 302 -20.59 2.52 22.62
CA VAL A 302 -20.69 3.06 21.25
C VAL A 302 -21.66 4.24 21.19
N GLU A 303 -22.81 4.20 21.89
CA GLU A 303 -23.74 5.34 21.93
C GLU A 303 -23.13 6.56 22.63
N CYS A 304 -22.35 6.36 23.71
CA CYS A 304 -21.56 7.44 24.32
C CYS A 304 -20.56 8.03 23.32
N LEU A 305 -19.80 7.19 22.63
CA LEU A 305 -18.81 7.61 21.62
C LEU A 305 -19.45 8.38 20.46
N LYS A 306 -20.68 8.02 20.02
CA LYS A 306 -21.43 8.75 18.99
C LYS A 306 -21.75 10.19 19.41
N GLY A 307 -21.95 10.42 20.70
CA GLY A 307 -22.19 11.75 21.25
C GLY A 307 -20.96 12.65 21.33
N LYS A 308 -19.76 12.12 21.13
CA LYS A 308 -18.52 12.90 21.21
C LYS A 308 -18.22 13.66 19.92
N SER A 309 -17.54 14.80 20.06
CA SER A 309 -17.00 15.53 18.89
C SER A 309 -15.99 14.64 18.16
N TRP A 310 -16.02 14.67 16.83
CA TRP A 310 -15.00 13.97 16.04
C TRP A 310 -13.58 14.47 16.38
N ARG A 311 -13.44 15.75 16.76
CA ARG A 311 -12.15 16.34 17.16
C ARG A 311 -11.59 15.67 18.42
N ASP A 312 -12.44 15.36 19.39
CA ASP A 312 -12.04 14.66 20.62
C ASP A 312 -11.61 13.24 20.30
N LEU A 313 -12.36 12.53 19.43
CA LEU A 313 -12.07 11.16 19.05
C LEU A 313 -10.74 11.01 18.30
N ILE A 314 -10.45 11.88 17.33
CA ILE A 314 -9.21 11.80 16.54
C ILE A 314 -7.98 12.34 17.30
N SER A 315 -8.17 13.06 18.41
CA SER A 315 -7.06 13.61 19.22
C SER A 315 -6.43 12.57 20.16
N VAL A 316 -7.11 11.44 20.37
CA VAL A 316 -6.62 10.40 21.28
C VAL A 316 -5.50 9.60 20.61
N ALA A 317 -4.33 9.62 21.23
CA ALA A 317 -3.24 8.72 20.87
C ALA A 317 -3.53 7.31 21.38
N ILE A 318 -3.72 6.36 20.49
CA ILE A 318 -3.90 4.95 20.82
C ILE A 318 -2.55 4.25 20.77
N SER A 319 -2.20 3.60 21.88
CA SER A 319 -1.03 2.72 21.90
C SER A 319 -1.33 1.45 21.12
N THR A 320 -0.44 1.09 20.22
CA THR A 320 -0.52 -0.13 19.41
C THR A 320 0.77 -0.93 19.58
N GLU A 321 0.69 -2.22 19.25
CA GLU A 321 1.90 -3.00 19.07
C GLU A 321 2.81 -2.36 17.98
N PRO A 322 4.12 -2.58 18.05
CA PRO A 322 5.03 -2.12 17.02
C PRO A 322 4.56 -2.57 15.63
N TYR A 323 4.57 -1.64 14.68
CA TYR A 323 4.19 -1.86 13.27
C TYR A 323 2.69 -2.04 13.00
N ASP A 324 1.81 -2.00 14.00
CA ASP A 324 0.37 -2.02 13.83
C ASP A 324 -0.21 -0.61 13.63
N LEU A 325 -1.35 -0.54 12.94
CA LEU A 325 -2.17 0.67 12.82
C LEU A 325 -3.33 0.60 13.82
N ALA A 326 -3.62 1.72 14.48
CA ALA A 326 -4.64 1.76 15.53
C ALA A 326 -6.04 1.37 15.04
N PHE A 327 -6.42 1.90 13.88
CA PHE A 327 -7.72 1.66 13.26
C PHE A 327 -7.51 1.35 11.79
N SER A 328 -7.60 0.09 11.44
CA SER A 328 -7.51 -0.46 10.08
C SER A 328 -8.57 -1.54 9.89
N PRO A 329 -8.75 -2.11 8.69
CA PRO A 329 -9.74 -3.13 8.42
C PRO A 329 -9.72 -4.33 9.36
N VAL A 330 -10.86 -4.99 9.52
CA VAL A 330 -11.07 -6.16 10.38
C VAL A 330 -11.82 -7.26 9.63
N VAL A 331 -11.65 -8.52 10.06
CA VAL A 331 -12.60 -9.59 9.71
C VAL A 331 -13.87 -9.34 10.50
N ASP A 332 -14.98 -8.98 9.86
CA ASP A 332 -16.21 -8.57 10.51
C ASP A 332 -17.32 -9.64 10.48
N GLY A 333 -17.02 -10.80 9.92
CA GLY A 333 -17.85 -12.00 10.02
C GLY A 333 -18.70 -12.30 8.79
N GLN A 334 -19.49 -13.40 8.89
CA GLN A 334 -20.36 -13.84 7.80
C GLN A 334 -21.42 -12.78 7.49
N ASP A 335 -21.80 -12.64 6.22
CA ASP A 335 -22.75 -11.66 5.70
C ASP A 335 -22.30 -10.18 5.83
N MET A 336 -21.09 -9.93 6.31
CA MET A 336 -20.50 -8.60 6.44
C MET A 336 -19.54 -8.30 5.27
N PHE A 337 -18.54 -7.45 5.47
CA PHE A 337 -17.61 -7.06 4.40
C PHE A 337 -16.55 -8.13 4.14
N LEU A 338 -15.96 -8.69 5.19
CA LEU A 338 -14.84 -9.62 5.14
C LEU A 338 -15.11 -10.83 6.05
N VAL A 339 -15.36 -11.98 5.44
CA VAL A 339 -15.80 -13.21 6.16
C VAL A 339 -14.67 -14.00 6.78
N ASP A 340 -13.45 -13.87 6.26
CA ASP A 340 -12.25 -14.58 6.72
C ASP A 340 -11.01 -13.70 6.46
N ASN A 341 -9.88 -14.15 6.98
CA ASN A 341 -8.61 -13.51 6.71
C ASN A 341 -8.32 -13.47 5.19
N PRO A 342 -7.86 -12.35 4.62
CA PRO A 342 -7.54 -12.22 3.20
C PRO A 342 -6.59 -13.31 2.68
N PHE A 343 -5.65 -13.75 3.51
CA PHE A 343 -4.74 -14.83 3.16
C PHE A 343 -5.51 -16.13 2.91
N ASN A 344 -6.40 -16.52 3.82
CA ASN A 344 -7.21 -17.74 3.70
C ASN A 344 -8.13 -17.68 2.47
N LEU A 345 -8.74 -16.52 2.21
CA LEU A 345 -9.59 -16.32 1.03
C LEU A 345 -8.81 -16.46 -0.27
N MET A 346 -7.61 -15.87 -0.34
CA MET A 346 -6.76 -15.97 -1.53
C MET A 346 -6.21 -17.38 -1.74
N GLU A 347 -5.84 -18.11 -0.69
CA GLU A 347 -5.42 -19.53 -0.76
C GLU A 347 -6.54 -20.42 -1.30
N LYS A 348 -7.79 -20.16 -0.93
CA LYS A 348 -8.98 -20.88 -1.42
C LYS A 348 -9.42 -20.45 -2.82
N GLY A 349 -8.84 -19.39 -3.40
CA GLY A 349 -9.26 -18.80 -4.66
C GLY A 349 -10.56 -17.98 -4.56
N GLU A 350 -10.97 -17.61 -3.36
CA GLU A 350 -12.16 -16.81 -3.08
C GLU A 350 -11.86 -15.33 -3.27
N PHE A 351 -11.54 -14.92 -4.49
CA PHE A 351 -11.30 -13.54 -4.87
C PHE A 351 -11.69 -13.23 -6.31
N LEU A 352 -11.89 -11.95 -6.63
CA LEU A 352 -12.27 -11.53 -7.98
C LEU A 352 -11.15 -11.81 -8.98
N ASN A 353 -11.50 -12.56 -10.03
CA ASN A 353 -10.59 -12.97 -11.10
C ASN A 353 -10.44 -11.83 -12.15
N TYR A 354 -9.64 -10.82 -11.82
CA TYR A 354 -9.39 -9.68 -12.70
C TYR A 354 -7.89 -9.52 -13.00
N PRO A 355 -7.54 -8.94 -14.17
CA PRO A 355 -6.16 -8.54 -14.43
C PRO A 355 -5.66 -7.61 -13.33
N VAL A 356 -4.44 -7.88 -12.83
CA VAL A 356 -3.79 -7.08 -11.79
C VAL A 356 -2.42 -6.59 -12.24
N MET A 357 -2.07 -5.36 -11.87
CA MET A 357 -0.72 -4.82 -11.98
C MET A 357 -0.24 -4.47 -10.58
N ILE A 358 0.87 -5.05 -10.14
CA ILE A 358 1.37 -4.95 -8.77
C ILE A 358 2.79 -4.41 -8.81
N GLY A 359 3.11 -3.47 -7.93
CA GLY A 359 4.45 -2.92 -7.88
C GLY A 359 4.91 -2.52 -6.49
N VAL A 360 6.22 -2.40 -6.36
CA VAL A 360 6.92 -1.99 -5.13
C VAL A 360 8.07 -1.06 -5.46
N SER A 361 8.54 -0.30 -4.46
CA SER A 361 9.77 0.49 -4.56
C SER A 361 10.85 -0.09 -3.62
N PRO A 362 12.14 0.03 -3.96
CA PRO A 362 13.23 -0.55 -3.16
C PRO A 362 13.34 0.05 -1.75
N GLY A 363 12.80 1.24 -1.52
CA GLY A 363 12.79 1.92 -0.24
C GLY A 363 11.41 2.08 0.40
N ASP A 364 10.43 1.22 0.08
CA ASP A 364 9.08 1.31 0.68
C ASP A 364 9.11 1.27 2.22
N GLY A 365 10.07 0.57 2.82
CA GLY A 365 10.30 0.51 4.25
C GLY A 365 10.99 1.74 4.88
N PHE A 366 11.39 2.73 4.10
CA PHE A 366 12.14 3.90 4.58
C PHE A 366 11.45 4.64 5.73
N GLY A 367 10.13 4.74 5.67
CA GLY A 367 9.36 5.43 6.71
C GLY A 367 9.53 4.83 8.11
N TYR A 368 9.73 3.50 8.22
CA TYR A 368 9.96 2.83 9.50
C TYR A 368 11.31 3.18 10.15
N LEU A 369 12.32 3.52 9.33
CA LEU A 369 13.62 3.96 9.81
C LEU A 369 13.58 5.37 10.38
N ARG A 370 12.86 6.26 9.71
CA ARG A 370 12.93 7.70 9.92
C ARG A 370 12.56 8.10 11.34
N ASP A 371 11.47 7.57 11.87
CA ASP A 371 10.90 8.08 13.12
C ASP A 371 11.52 7.47 14.38
N ARG A 372 12.15 6.31 14.24
CA ARG A 372 12.68 5.56 15.40
C ARG A 372 14.20 5.44 15.44
N ILE A 373 14.86 5.59 14.30
CA ILE A 373 16.26 5.20 14.14
C ILE A 373 17.14 6.34 13.62
N LEU A 374 16.64 7.18 12.71
CA LEU A 374 17.45 8.25 12.12
C LEU A 374 17.70 9.44 13.07
N TYR A 375 16.88 9.56 14.12
CA TYR A 375 17.00 10.65 15.12
C TYR A 375 17.01 10.11 16.55
N PRO A 376 17.89 9.14 16.91
CA PRO A 376 18.09 8.82 18.32
C PRO A 376 18.74 10.03 18.97
N SER A 377 18.15 10.53 20.04
CA SER A 377 18.67 11.64 20.84
C SER A 377 20.16 11.40 21.20
N GLY A 378 21.08 11.93 20.39
CA GLY A 378 22.50 12.04 20.67
C GLY A 378 23.36 10.78 20.55
N LYS A 379 22.86 9.62 20.11
CA LYS A 379 23.67 8.41 19.90
C LYS A 379 23.88 8.14 18.40
N SER A 380 25.12 7.80 18.02
CA SER A 380 25.42 7.32 16.67
C SER A 380 24.70 5.97 16.43
N PHE A 381 24.21 5.76 15.21
CA PHE A 381 23.64 4.49 14.80
C PHE A 381 24.78 3.46 14.61
N GLY A 382 24.78 2.37 15.38
CA GLY A 382 25.79 1.32 15.33
C GLY A 382 25.16 -0.09 15.31
N SER A 383 26.02 -1.11 15.26
CA SER A 383 25.65 -2.52 15.21
C SER A 383 24.76 -2.96 16.39
N ASP A 384 25.03 -2.48 17.61
CA ASP A 384 24.21 -2.81 18.78
C ASP A 384 22.76 -2.37 18.63
N LEU A 385 22.52 -1.16 18.10
CA LEU A 385 21.17 -0.65 17.88
C LEU A 385 20.49 -1.40 16.72
N PHE A 386 21.26 -1.75 15.67
CA PHE A 386 20.76 -2.59 14.59
C PHE A 386 20.25 -3.93 15.13
N ASP A 387 21.04 -4.60 15.97
CA ASP A 387 20.70 -5.89 16.56
C ASP A 387 19.42 -5.81 17.40
N VAL A 388 19.28 -4.78 18.24
CA VAL A 388 18.07 -4.54 19.05
C VAL A 388 16.84 -4.30 18.16
N VAL A 389 16.99 -3.58 17.05
CA VAL A 389 15.86 -3.28 16.15
C VAL A 389 15.44 -4.54 15.39
N VAL A 390 16.39 -5.35 14.91
CA VAL A 390 16.09 -6.64 14.25
C VAL A 390 15.37 -7.57 15.22
N ALA A 391 15.83 -7.69 16.46
CA ALA A 391 15.20 -8.50 17.50
C ALA A 391 13.73 -8.07 17.71
N LYS A 392 13.48 -6.80 18.01
CA LYS A 392 12.13 -6.27 18.21
C LYS A 392 11.22 -6.44 16.99
N PHE A 393 11.76 -6.32 15.79
CA PHE A 393 11.02 -6.55 14.58
C PHE A 393 10.61 -8.02 14.45
N THR A 394 11.52 -8.93 14.73
CA THR A 394 11.27 -10.37 14.68
C THR A 394 10.25 -10.80 15.74
N ASP A 395 10.39 -10.31 16.99
CA ASP A 395 9.43 -10.53 18.08
C ASP A 395 7.99 -10.22 17.66
N SER A 396 7.78 -9.11 16.97
CA SER A 396 6.44 -8.66 16.59
C SER A 396 5.68 -9.62 15.65
N PHE A 397 6.39 -10.57 15.03
CA PHE A 397 5.80 -11.55 14.10
C PHE A 397 5.86 -13.00 14.58
N TYR A 398 6.74 -13.33 15.54
CA TYR A 398 7.05 -14.70 15.91
C TYR A 398 7.02 -14.96 17.44
N ASP A 399 6.39 -14.09 18.23
CA ASP A 399 6.28 -14.25 19.71
C ASP A 399 5.63 -15.57 20.14
N ASP A 400 4.74 -16.14 19.32
CA ASP A 400 4.06 -17.42 19.58
C ASP A 400 4.69 -18.62 18.83
N SER A 401 5.94 -18.51 18.37
CA SER A 401 6.64 -19.56 17.62
C SER A 401 7.05 -20.74 18.50
N GLU A 402 6.96 -21.97 17.98
CA GLU A 402 7.50 -23.18 18.61
C GLU A 402 9.03 -23.22 18.61
N VAL A 403 9.67 -22.52 17.66
CA VAL A 403 11.13 -22.38 17.59
C VAL A 403 11.56 -21.25 18.52
N PRO A 404 12.69 -21.43 19.24
CA PRO A 404 13.25 -20.36 20.06
C PRO A 404 13.43 -19.07 19.25
N LEU A 405 12.79 -18.01 19.70
CA LEU A 405 12.79 -16.69 19.02
C LEU A 405 14.22 -16.21 18.73
N GLU A 406 15.17 -16.46 19.65
CA GLU A 406 16.59 -16.14 19.47
C GLU A 406 17.19 -16.78 18.20
N ALA A 407 16.75 -17.99 17.82
CA ALA A 407 17.23 -18.65 16.60
C ALA A 407 16.70 -17.95 15.34
N ILE A 408 15.45 -17.52 15.36
CA ILE A 408 14.82 -16.74 14.27
C ILE A 408 15.51 -15.38 14.14
N GLU A 409 15.74 -14.69 15.26
CA GLU A 409 16.46 -13.42 15.29
C GLU A 409 17.88 -13.53 14.72
N LYS A 410 18.65 -14.54 15.14
CA LYS A 410 19.98 -14.78 14.61
C LYS A 410 19.99 -15.01 13.10
N LEU A 411 19.00 -15.75 12.61
CA LEU A 411 18.87 -16.00 11.17
C LEU A 411 18.53 -14.72 10.41
N VAL A 412 17.54 -13.96 10.85
CA VAL A 412 17.14 -12.68 10.22
C VAL A 412 18.33 -11.72 10.24
N ARG A 413 19.02 -11.59 11.37
CA ARG A 413 20.23 -10.78 11.50
C ARG A 413 21.30 -11.22 10.50
N PHE A 414 21.56 -12.53 10.38
CA PHE A 414 22.55 -13.07 9.46
C PHE A 414 22.22 -12.69 7.99
N ILE A 415 20.96 -12.79 7.59
CA ILE A 415 20.51 -12.51 6.20
C ILE A 415 20.57 -11.00 5.86
N TYR A 416 20.32 -10.12 6.84
CA TYR A 416 20.26 -8.67 6.62
C TYR A 416 21.53 -7.91 7.08
N THR A 417 22.57 -8.61 7.55
CA THR A 417 23.86 -7.97 7.84
C THR A 417 24.72 -7.91 6.59
N ASP A 418 25.26 -6.73 6.27
CA ASP A 418 26.33 -6.59 5.29
C ASP A 418 27.66 -7.03 5.94
N TRP A 419 28.03 -8.28 5.72
CA TRP A 419 29.23 -8.88 6.32
C TRP A 419 30.54 -8.32 5.78
N ALA A 420 30.51 -7.59 4.64
CA ALA A 420 31.69 -6.93 4.12
C ALA A 420 32.03 -5.65 4.89
N ASP A 421 31.02 -4.97 5.48
CA ASP A 421 31.21 -3.71 6.20
C ASP A 421 30.18 -3.54 7.33
N ARG A 422 30.25 -4.44 8.31
CA ARG A 422 29.27 -4.62 9.39
C ARG A 422 29.11 -3.37 10.28
N GLU A 423 30.15 -2.57 10.46
CA GLU A 423 30.13 -1.43 11.39
C GLU A 423 29.76 -0.12 10.69
N ASN A 424 29.55 -0.11 9.39
CA ASN A 424 29.19 1.07 8.63
C ASN A 424 27.75 1.51 8.89
N PRO A 425 27.52 2.69 9.49
CA PRO A 425 26.18 3.16 9.83
C PRO A 425 25.24 3.28 8.64
N MET A 426 25.75 3.59 7.44
CA MET A 426 24.93 3.73 6.24
C MET A 426 24.50 2.34 5.73
N ARG A 427 25.40 1.34 5.75
CA ARG A 427 25.09 -0.05 5.41
C ARG A 427 24.04 -0.64 6.36
N LEU A 428 24.21 -0.42 7.66
CA LEU A 428 23.24 -0.84 8.68
C LEU A 428 21.85 -0.24 8.46
N LYS A 429 21.78 1.07 8.14
CA LYS A 429 20.51 1.74 7.82
C LYS A 429 19.88 1.17 6.54
N SER A 430 20.68 0.95 5.50
CA SER A 430 20.21 0.34 4.25
C SER A 430 19.67 -1.07 4.49
N SER A 431 20.36 -1.89 5.28
CA SER A 431 19.93 -3.24 5.65
C SER A 431 18.61 -3.26 6.43
N LEU A 432 18.41 -2.33 7.36
CA LEU A 432 17.11 -2.20 8.05
C LEU A 432 15.99 -1.73 7.11
N MET A 433 16.28 -0.78 6.23
CA MET A 433 15.32 -0.36 5.21
C MET A 433 14.90 -1.55 4.34
N GLU A 434 15.86 -2.37 3.93
CA GLU A 434 15.58 -3.58 3.17
C GLU A 434 14.73 -4.59 3.97
N LEU A 435 15.06 -4.81 5.25
CA LEU A 435 14.28 -5.68 6.13
C LEU A 435 12.81 -5.27 6.19
N TYR A 436 12.55 -3.98 6.42
CA TYR A 436 11.18 -3.45 6.44
C TYR A 436 10.51 -3.52 5.07
N THR A 437 11.25 -3.17 4.01
CA THR A 437 10.72 -3.24 2.63
C THR A 437 10.31 -4.66 2.26
N ASP A 438 11.17 -5.64 2.54
CA ASP A 438 10.94 -7.03 2.16
C ASP A 438 9.74 -7.63 2.88
N ARG A 439 9.66 -7.47 4.20
CA ARG A 439 8.58 -8.08 4.99
C ARG A 439 7.26 -7.36 4.86
N GLN A 440 7.27 -6.02 4.79
CA GLN A 440 6.06 -5.22 4.84
C GLN A 440 5.43 -4.98 3.46
N PHE A 441 6.23 -5.07 2.39
CA PHE A 441 5.78 -4.70 1.03
C PHE A 441 6.10 -5.75 -0.03
N VAL A 442 7.37 -6.17 -0.18
CA VAL A 442 7.80 -7.01 -1.30
C VAL A 442 7.24 -8.41 -1.20
N GLU A 443 7.40 -9.08 -0.04
CA GLU A 443 6.87 -10.43 0.16
C GLU A 443 5.35 -10.48 -0.03
N PRO A 444 4.54 -9.59 0.58
CA PRO A 444 3.10 -9.57 0.35
C PRO A 444 2.71 -9.30 -1.11
N ALA A 445 3.46 -8.45 -1.81
CA ALA A 445 3.22 -8.14 -3.23
C ALA A 445 3.51 -9.35 -4.12
N VAL A 446 4.65 -10.02 -3.92
CA VAL A 446 5.01 -11.24 -4.64
C VAL A 446 4.01 -12.36 -4.37
N ARG A 447 3.61 -12.55 -3.11
CA ARG A 447 2.60 -13.54 -2.71
C ARG A 447 1.26 -13.26 -3.39
N THR A 448 0.80 -12.00 -3.40
CA THR A 448 -0.43 -11.59 -4.09
C THR A 448 -0.34 -11.87 -5.60
N ALA A 449 0.80 -11.59 -6.23
CA ALA A 449 1.01 -11.87 -7.64
C ALA A 449 0.96 -13.37 -7.94
N LEU A 450 1.60 -14.20 -7.10
CA LEU A 450 1.59 -15.67 -7.23
C LEU A 450 0.18 -16.25 -7.07
N HIS A 451 -0.61 -15.79 -6.09
CA HIS A 451 -2.00 -16.22 -5.96
C HIS A 451 -2.81 -15.90 -7.22
N ASN A 452 -2.64 -14.69 -7.78
CA ASN A 452 -3.33 -14.33 -9.01
C ASN A 452 -2.93 -15.23 -10.18
N THR A 453 -1.65 -15.51 -10.37
CA THR A 453 -1.19 -16.39 -11.48
C THR A 453 -1.64 -17.83 -11.30
N ASN A 454 -1.66 -18.38 -10.08
CA ASN A 454 -2.11 -19.72 -9.78
C ASN A 454 -3.58 -19.95 -10.16
N TYR A 455 -4.40 -18.89 -10.06
CA TYR A 455 -5.80 -18.90 -10.50
C TYR A 455 -5.99 -18.36 -11.92
N LYS A 456 -4.90 -18.32 -12.73
CA LYS A 456 -4.89 -17.95 -14.16
C LYS A 456 -5.32 -16.52 -14.45
N ASN A 457 -5.16 -15.62 -13.49
CA ASN A 457 -5.32 -14.19 -13.72
C ASN A 457 -4.09 -13.62 -14.41
N ASN A 458 -4.29 -12.67 -15.31
CA ASN A 458 -3.20 -11.89 -15.88
C ASN A 458 -2.61 -10.98 -14.81
N ALA A 459 -1.41 -11.28 -14.37
CA ALA A 459 -0.65 -10.44 -13.44
C ALA A 459 0.54 -9.81 -14.13
N PHE A 460 0.84 -8.55 -13.79
CA PHE A 460 2.04 -7.84 -14.20
C PHE A 460 2.72 -7.31 -12.95
N PHE A 461 4.05 -7.44 -12.90
CA PHE A 461 4.82 -6.95 -11.75
C PHE A 461 5.82 -5.90 -12.17
N TYR A 462 6.03 -4.85 -11.33
CA TYR A 462 7.05 -3.83 -11.56
C TYR A 462 7.78 -3.46 -10.28
N THR A 463 8.97 -2.90 -10.46
CA THR A 463 9.75 -2.27 -9.41
C THR A 463 10.06 -0.83 -9.81
N PHE A 464 9.73 0.14 -8.94
CA PHE A 464 9.88 1.56 -9.25
C PHE A 464 11.15 2.11 -8.60
N TYR A 465 12.17 2.42 -9.40
CA TYR A 465 13.51 2.82 -8.95
C TYR A 465 13.81 4.30 -9.09
N HIS A 466 12.87 5.08 -9.60
CA HIS A 466 13.12 6.49 -9.87
C HIS A 466 12.71 7.37 -8.68
N HIS A 467 13.59 8.30 -8.33
CA HIS A 467 13.38 9.30 -7.28
C HIS A 467 13.21 10.69 -7.91
N PRO A 468 12.15 11.47 -7.58
CA PRO A 468 11.95 12.79 -8.15
C PRO A 468 12.97 13.80 -7.58
N GLY A 469 13.63 14.55 -8.47
CA GLY A 469 14.62 15.55 -8.10
C GLY A 469 15.96 14.97 -7.62
N LYS A 470 16.83 15.86 -7.16
CA LYS A 470 18.14 15.50 -6.58
C LYS A 470 18.20 15.97 -5.13
N ASP A 471 17.98 15.06 -4.18
CA ASP A 471 18.26 15.32 -2.77
C ASP A 471 19.57 14.65 -2.37
N PRO A 472 20.65 15.42 -2.13
CA PRO A 472 21.96 14.87 -1.75
C PRO A 472 21.91 14.07 -0.45
N ASN A 473 20.99 14.40 0.48
CA ASN A 473 20.85 13.72 1.77
C ASN A 473 20.18 12.34 1.64
N ARG A 474 19.62 12.04 0.48
CA ARG A 474 18.89 10.81 0.18
C ARG A 474 19.52 9.99 -0.94
N SER A 475 20.76 10.29 -1.32
CA SER A 475 21.47 9.61 -2.41
C SER A 475 21.64 8.09 -2.22
N TRP A 476 21.45 7.57 -1.01
CA TRP A 476 21.50 6.15 -0.67
C TRP A 476 20.14 5.43 -0.78
N ILE A 477 19.07 6.16 -1.09
CA ILE A 477 17.71 5.63 -1.29
C ILE A 477 17.32 5.89 -2.74
N GLU A 478 17.00 4.83 -3.48
CA GLU A 478 16.63 4.95 -4.89
C GLU A 478 15.20 5.48 -5.05
N SER A 479 14.22 4.83 -4.46
CA SER A 479 12.82 5.31 -4.43
C SER A 479 12.12 4.79 -3.18
N ALA A 480 11.29 5.61 -2.57
CA ALA A 480 10.54 5.30 -1.35
C ALA A 480 9.02 5.28 -1.60
N LEU A 481 8.29 4.83 -0.58
CA LEU A 481 6.83 4.74 -0.61
C LEU A 481 6.18 6.04 -1.09
N GLY A 482 5.35 5.94 -2.11
CA GLY A 482 4.56 7.05 -2.68
C GLY A 482 5.31 7.96 -3.64
N GLU A 483 6.60 7.78 -3.87
CA GLU A 483 7.35 8.60 -4.83
C GLU A 483 6.98 8.32 -6.28
N GLN A 484 6.25 7.25 -6.57
CA GLN A 484 5.70 6.96 -7.89
C GLN A 484 4.43 7.80 -8.21
N ASP A 485 3.67 8.26 -7.21
CA ASP A 485 2.38 8.93 -7.43
C ASP A 485 2.47 10.20 -8.29
N PRO A 486 3.44 11.11 -8.09
CA PRO A 486 3.65 12.25 -8.97
C PRO A 486 3.75 11.86 -10.46
N PHE A 487 4.38 10.74 -10.74
CA PHE A 487 4.59 10.24 -12.11
C PHE A 487 3.31 9.65 -12.70
N VAL A 488 2.52 8.95 -11.89
CA VAL A 488 1.22 8.38 -12.30
C VAL A 488 0.22 9.50 -12.62
N PHE A 489 0.18 10.56 -11.80
CA PHE A 489 -0.73 11.71 -12.03
C PHE A 489 -0.20 12.74 -13.03
N GLY A 490 1.03 12.57 -13.53
CA GLY A 490 1.62 13.44 -14.53
C GLY A 490 2.08 14.80 -13.97
N ALA A 491 2.39 14.88 -12.67
CA ALA A 491 2.86 16.12 -12.03
C ALA A 491 4.06 16.77 -12.74
N PRO A 492 5.06 16.02 -13.30
CA PRO A 492 6.13 16.62 -14.10
C PRO A 492 5.66 17.40 -15.35
N LEU A 493 4.42 17.20 -15.79
CA LEU A 493 3.83 17.88 -16.95
C LEU A 493 2.85 19.00 -16.58
N MET A 494 2.58 19.23 -15.29
CA MET A 494 1.60 20.23 -14.84
C MET A 494 2.11 21.67 -14.92
N GLY A 495 3.41 21.89 -15.00
CA GLY A 495 4.02 23.22 -14.87
C GLY A 495 4.16 23.66 -13.40
N ASN A 496 4.35 24.95 -13.16
CA ASN A 496 4.56 25.52 -11.82
C ASN A 496 3.24 25.76 -11.06
N SER A 497 2.14 25.14 -11.44
CA SER A 497 0.87 25.40 -10.77
C SER A 497 0.91 25.00 -9.31
N ALA A 498 0.74 25.98 -8.42
CA ALA A 498 0.84 25.87 -6.96
C ALA A 498 -0.25 24.99 -6.31
N GLU A 499 -1.09 24.33 -7.11
CA GLU A 499 -2.25 23.55 -6.63
C GLU A 499 -1.93 22.09 -6.33
N THR A 500 -0.69 21.62 -6.59
CA THR A 500 -0.33 20.22 -6.35
C THR A 500 0.44 20.04 -5.04
N LEU A 501 0.18 18.93 -4.36
CA LEU A 501 0.95 18.52 -3.18
C LEU A 501 2.31 17.87 -3.55
N PHE A 502 2.73 17.96 -4.82
CA PHE A 502 3.98 17.39 -5.32
C PHE A 502 5.01 18.48 -5.63
N PRO A 503 5.71 19.02 -4.60
CA PRO A 503 6.54 20.24 -4.73
C PRO A 503 7.97 19.90 -5.20
N TYR A 504 8.12 19.22 -6.31
CA TYR A 504 9.44 18.87 -6.84
C TYR A 504 9.82 19.75 -8.04
N ASN A 505 11.09 20.05 -8.17
CA ASN A 505 11.67 20.63 -9.38
C ASN A 505 11.97 19.48 -10.37
N TYR A 506 11.05 19.23 -11.27
CA TYR A 506 11.13 18.10 -12.19
C TYR A 506 12.14 18.32 -13.31
N THR A 507 12.88 17.27 -13.62
CA THR A 507 13.87 17.20 -14.69
C THR A 507 13.26 16.66 -16.00
N LYS A 508 14.03 16.66 -17.09
CA LYS A 508 13.61 16.02 -18.35
C LYS A 508 13.43 14.50 -18.19
N ASP A 509 14.22 13.87 -17.34
CA ASP A 509 14.10 12.44 -17.03
C ASP A 509 12.81 12.15 -16.26
N ASP A 510 12.43 13.02 -15.33
CA ASP A 510 11.14 12.92 -14.61
C ASP A 510 9.96 13.00 -15.59
N ILE A 511 10.00 13.90 -16.57
CA ILE A 511 8.98 14.01 -17.59
C ILE A 511 8.92 12.74 -18.46
N MET A 512 10.06 12.18 -18.85
CA MET A 512 10.14 10.93 -19.61
C MET A 512 9.55 9.76 -18.81
N ILE A 513 9.94 9.59 -17.54
CA ILE A 513 9.42 8.54 -16.66
C ILE A 513 7.91 8.71 -16.48
N SER A 514 7.42 9.93 -16.22
CA SER A 514 6.00 10.20 -16.03
C SER A 514 5.18 9.84 -17.28
N THR A 515 5.65 10.21 -18.47
CA THR A 515 4.96 9.84 -19.71
C THR A 515 4.94 8.34 -19.94
N ALA A 516 6.03 7.63 -19.61
CA ALA A 516 6.09 6.18 -19.70
C ALA A 516 5.11 5.51 -18.72
N VAL A 517 5.13 5.93 -17.47
CA VAL A 517 4.23 5.41 -16.41
C VAL A 517 2.78 5.64 -16.80
N MET A 518 2.38 6.88 -17.16
CA MET A 518 1.00 7.16 -17.59
C MET A 518 0.61 6.31 -18.81
N THR A 519 1.52 6.06 -19.74
CA THR A 519 1.24 5.19 -20.89
C THR A 519 0.97 3.76 -20.47
N TYR A 520 1.80 3.17 -19.60
CA TYR A 520 1.60 1.81 -19.09
C TYR A 520 0.29 1.70 -18.28
N TRP A 521 0.03 2.62 -17.35
CA TRP A 521 -1.18 2.62 -16.52
C TRP A 521 -2.45 2.73 -17.35
N THR A 522 -2.46 3.64 -18.32
CA THR A 522 -3.64 3.83 -19.17
C THR A 522 -3.81 2.74 -20.23
N ASN A 523 -2.72 2.13 -20.71
CA ASN A 523 -2.79 0.93 -21.55
C ASN A 523 -3.41 -0.24 -20.76
N PHE A 524 -2.94 -0.48 -19.55
CA PHE A 524 -3.51 -1.49 -18.67
C PHE A 524 -4.99 -1.21 -18.39
N ALA A 525 -5.37 0.04 -18.11
CA ALA A 525 -6.76 0.43 -17.90
C ALA A 525 -7.66 0.16 -19.14
N LYS A 526 -7.12 0.27 -20.34
CA LYS A 526 -7.82 0.02 -21.61
C LYS A 526 -7.91 -1.46 -21.96
N ASN A 527 -6.82 -2.20 -21.78
CA ASN A 527 -6.63 -3.52 -22.39
C ASN A 527 -6.37 -4.65 -21.38
N GLY A 528 -6.10 -4.34 -20.11
CA GLY A 528 -5.63 -5.31 -19.11
C GLY A 528 -4.18 -5.78 -19.32
N ASP A 529 -3.43 -5.05 -20.19
CA ASP A 529 -2.03 -5.31 -20.54
C ASP A 529 -1.31 -3.97 -20.68
N PRO A 530 -0.29 -3.66 -19.87
CA PRO A 530 0.41 -2.37 -19.91
C PRO A 530 1.23 -2.16 -21.20
N GLY A 531 1.68 -3.23 -21.83
CA GLY A 531 2.44 -3.18 -23.09
C GLY A 531 1.58 -3.03 -24.33
N LYS A 532 0.24 -3.22 -24.21
CA LYS A 532 -0.67 -3.28 -25.35
C LYS A 532 -1.46 -1.98 -25.51
N GLY A 533 -1.30 -1.26 -26.59
CA GLY A 533 -2.06 -0.04 -26.91
C GLY A 533 -1.18 1.11 -27.36
N LYS A 534 -1.24 2.26 -26.66
CA LYS A 534 -0.44 3.44 -26.99
C LYS A 534 1.05 3.10 -26.84
N LYS A 535 1.82 3.36 -27.89
CA LYS A 535 3.28 3.17 -27.84
C LYS A 535 3.95 4.24 -26.99
N GLN A 536 5.08 3.90 -26.41
CA GLN A 536 5.94 4.82 -25.69
C GLN A 536 6.57 5.83 -26.67
N GLN A 537 5.98 7.01 -26.80
CA GLN A 537 6.46 8.06 -27.71
C GLN A 537 6.53 9.38 -26.93
N THR A 538 7.71 9.94 -26.84
CA THR A 538 7.96 11.25 -26.19
C THR A 538 8.44 12.32 -27.15
N ARG A 539 8.31 12.12 -28.47
CA ARG A 539 8.77 13.07 -29.51
C ARG A 539 8.18 14.48 -29.38
N PHE A 540 7.05 14.61 -28.70
CA PHE A 540 6.45 15.92 -28.41
C PHE A 540 7.15 16.64 -27.23
N ILE A 541 8.04 15.98 -26.50
CA ILE A 541 8.76 16.50 -25.34
C ILE A 541 10.27 16.54 -25.58
N THR A 542 10.82 15.53 -26.28
CA THR A 542 12.25 15.39 -26.57
C THR A 542 12.47 14.91 -27.99
N GLU A 543 13.52 15.37 -28.65
CA GLU A 543 13.92 14.89 -29.98
C GLU A 543 14.47 13.46 -29.96
N LYS A 544 14.86 12.95 -28.79
CA LYS A 544 15.38 11.60 -28.60
C LYS A 544 14.29 10.58 -28.40
N ALA A 545 14.54 9.35 -28.88
CA ALA A 545 13.68 8.20 -28.61
C ALA A 545 13.57 7.97 -27.09
N ASN A 546 12.37 7.60 -26.62
CA ASN A 546 12.14 7.22 -25.25
C ASN A 546 12.79 5.86 -24.98
N CYS A 547 13.56 5.72 -23.89
CA CYS A 547 14.21 4.45 -23.53
C CYS A 547 13.22 3.29 -23.28
N PHE A 548 11.93 3.58 -23.08
CA PHE A 548 10.87 2.58 -22.94
C PHE A 548 10.29 2.10 -24.28
N GLU A 549 10.63 2.69 -25.44
CA GLU A 549 10.01 2.35 -26.72
C GLU A 549 10.19 0.88 -27.11
N ASN A 550 11.33 0.28 -26.76
CA ASN A 550 11.69 -1.09 -27.10
C ASN A 550 11.55 -2.08 -25.94
N VAL A 551 11.01 -1.64 -24.81
CA VAL A 551 10.84 -2.51 -23.64
C VAL A 551 9.53 -3.28 -23.74
N VAL A 552 9.63 -4.61 -23.73
CA VAL A 552 8.46 -5.51 -23.66
C VAL A 552 8.25 -5.88 -22.20
N TRP A 553 7.10 -5.51 -21.65
CA TRP A 553 6.73 -5.88 -20.29
C TRP A 553 6.04 -7.24 -20.27
N PRO A 554 6.69 -8.31 -19.77
CA PRO A 554 6.12 -9.64 -19.74
C PRO A 554 5.05 -9.79 -18.65
N GLN A 555 4.16 -10.75 -18.81
CA GLN A 555 3.30 -11.20 -17.71
C GLN A 555 4.13 -11.82 -16.60
N TYR A 556 3.65 -11.69 -15.38
CA TYR A 556 4.25 -12.32 -14.21
C TYR A 556 3.75 -13.76 -14.12
N GLU A 557 4.67 -14.70 -14.17
CA GLU A 557 4.40 -16.15 -14.08
C GLU A 557 5.23 -16.76 -12.96
N GLU A 558 4.76 -17.86 -12.38
CA GLU A 558 5.42 -18.49 -11.24
C GLU A 558 6.87 -18.92 -11.55
N ALA A 559 7.09 -19.51 -12.72
CA ALA A 559 8.40 -20.02 -13.11
C ALA A 559 9.42 -18.90 -13.43
N GLY A 560 8.97 -17.84 -14.11
CA GLY A 560 9.87 -16.76 -14.56
C GLY A 560 9.96 -15.59 -13.58
N ARG A 561 8.88 -15.30 -12.87
CA ARG A 561 8.73 -14.15 -11.95
C ARG A 561 9.30 -12.87 -12.53
N GLN A 562 9.03 -12.65 -13.83
CA GLN A 562 9.57 -11.52 -14.58
C GLN A 562 8.86 -10.22 -14.18
N HIS A 563 9.61 -9.13 -14.11
CA HIS A 563 9.08 -7.82 -13.76
C HIS A 563 9.77 -6.70 -14.54
N LEU A 564 9.07 -5.59 -14.72
CA LEU A 564 9.65 -4.39 -15.31
C LEU A 564 10.27 -3.52 -14.19
N LYS A 565 11.56 -3.22 -14.31
CA LYS A 565 12.23 -2.17 -13.54
C LYS A 565 12.02 -0.83 -14.22
N ILE A 566 11.29 0.05 -13.56
CA ILE A 566 11.00 1.42 -14.03
C ILE A 566 12.08 2.34 -13.47
N SER A 567 12.96 2.82 -14.34
CA SER A 567 14.06 3.73 -14.05
C SER A 567 14.45 4.51 -15.30
N THR A 568 15.44 5.37 -15.23
CA THR A 568 16.02 6.04 -16.41
C THR A 568 16.68 5.06 -17.39
N SER A 569 16.95 3.83 -16.96
CA SER A 569 17.41 2.70 -17.76
C SER A 569 16.50 1.50 -17.49
N PRO A 570 15.32 1.45 -18.15
CA PRO A 570 14.36 0.39 -17.88
C PRO A 570 14.87 -0.97 -18.37
N GLU A 571 14.62 -2.00 -17.56
CA GLU A 571 15.02 -3.37 -17.86
C GLU A 571 13.99 -4.38 -17.36
N VAL A 572 13.96 -5.57 -17.95
CA VAL A 572 13.17 -6.69 -17.45
C VAL A 572 14.05 -7.55 -16.56
N GLY A 573 13.72 -7.60 -15.28
CA GLY A 573 14.33 -8.47 -14.29
C GLY A 573 13.52 -9.74 -14.05
N SER A 574 14.06 -10.65 -13.24
CA SER A 574 13.38 -11.86 -12.80
C SER A 574 13.65 -12.12 -11.31
N HIS A 575 12.72 -12.79 -10.64
CA HIS A 575 12.90 -13.26 -9.26
C HIS A 575 13.35 -12.16 -8.28
N TYR A 576 12.63 -11.03 -8.30
CA TYR A 576 12.96 -9.88 -7.46
C TYR A 576 13.12 -10.27 -6.00
N ARG A 577 14.32 -10.06 -5.43
CA ARG A 577 14.69 -10.33 -4.04
C ARG A 577 14.36 -11.76 -3.55
N ALA A 578 14.44 -12.75 -4.44
CA ALA A 578 13.91 -14.09 -4.24
C ALA A 578 14.30 -14.76 -2.92
N GLN A 579 15.60 -14.72 -2.51
CA GLN A 579 16.04 -15.32 -1.27
C GLN A 579 15.37 -14.70 -0.04
N LYS A 580 15.26 -13.36 -0.02
CA LYS A 580 14.64 -12.62 1.08
C LYS A 580 13.11 -12.80 1.08
N VAL A 581 12.49 -12.87 -0.11
CA VAL A 581 11.06 -13.19 -0.24
C VAL A 581 10.77 -14.60 0.29
N GLU A 582 11.55 -15.61 -0.11
CA GLU A 582 11.32 -16.98 0.34
C GLU A 582 11.66 -17.19 1.84
N LEU A 583 12.57 -16.39 2.39
CA LEU A 583 12.79 -16.36 3.84
C LEU A 583 11.47 -16.10 4.59
N TRP A 584 10.74 -15.04 4.20
CA TRP A 584 9.51 -14.63 4.86
C TRP A 584 8.29 -15.45 4.43
N ARG A 585 8.24 -15.84 3.15
CA ARG A 585 7.08 -16.53 2.56
C ARG A 585 6.97 -18.00 2.97
N SER A 586 8.09 -18.70 3.01
CA SER A 586 8.11 -20.16 3.18
C SER A 586 9.01 -20.63 4.31
N PHE A 587 10.24 -20.14 4.40
CA PHE A 587 11.24 -20.72 5.28
C PHE A 587 10.93 -20.48 6.77
N LEU A 588 10.77 -19.24 7.20
CA LEU A 588 10.43 -18.91 8.59
C LEU A 588 9.09 -19.52 9.03
N PRO A 589 8.00 -19.44 8.24
CA PRO A 589 6.77 -20.15 8.58
C PRO A 589 6.92 -21.66 8.76
N SER A 590 7.77 -22.31 7.95
CA SER A 590 8.01 -23.77 8.08
C SER A 590 8.79 -24.14 9.33
N LEU A 591 9.65 -23.24 9.83
CA LEU A 591 10.39 -23.45 11.07
C LEU A 591 9.54 -23.20 12.31
N SER A 592 8.71 -22.16 12.28
CA SER A 592 8.00 -21.69 13.47
C SER A 592 6.83 -22.57 13.90
N GLY A 593 6.46 -23.63 13.15
CA GLY A 593 5.26 -24.42 13.42
C GLY A 593 3.96 -23.58 13.35
N VAL A 594 4.08 -22.26 13.19
CA VAL A 594 2.95 -21.34 13.04
C VAL A 594 2.24 -21.68 11.74
N SER A 595 1.01 -22.17 11.86
CA SER A 595 0.18 -22.43 10.68
C SER A 595 0.20 -21.18 9.78
N ARG A 596 0.30 -21.37 8.46
CA ARG A 596 0.30 -20.28 7.48
C ARG A 596 -0.91 -19.34 7.64
N SER A 597 -2.01 -19.84 8.22
CA SER A 597 -3.18 -19.07 8.58
C SER A 597 -2.96 -18.07 9.73
N SER A 598 -2.09 -18.37 10.69
CA SER A 598 -1.87 -17.53 11.87
C SER A 598 -0.92 -16.35 11.63
N ILE A 599 -0.17 -16.32 10.53
CA ILE A 599 0.68 -15.16 10.16
C ILE A 599 -0.17 -13.96 9.70
N GLY A 600 -1.43 -14.23 9.35
CA GLY A 600 -2.47 -13.20 9.12
C GLY A 600 -3.52 -13.15 10.25
N ASP A 601 -3.57 -14.17 11.09
CA ASP A 601 -4.53 -14.29 12.19
C ASP A 601 -3.99 -13.62 13.46
N GLY A 602 -3.88 -12.30 13.45
CA GLY A 602 -3.74 -11.53 14.70
C GLY A 602 -4.96 -11.63 15.61
N VAL A 603 -5.75 -12.68 15.48
CA VAL A 603 -6.91 -12.94 16.32
C VAL A 603 -6.76 -14.30 16.97
N ASN A 604 -6.01 -14.35 18.08
CA ASN A 604 -6.22 -15.39 19.07
C ASN A 604 -7.26 -14.82 20.09
N PRO A 605 -8.54 -15.22 20.05
CA PRO A 605 -9.58 -14.62 20.89
C PRO A 605 -9.48 -14.99 22.37
N LEU A 606 -8.49 -15.77 22.80
CA LEU A 606 -8.47 -16.41 24.12
C LEU A 606 -7.18 -16.21 24.94
N LYS A 607 -6.25 -15.35 24.56
CA LYS A 607 -5.10 -15.08 25.44
C LYS A 607 -5.48 -13.97 26.45
N PRO A 608 -5.50 -14.23 27.77
CA PRO A 608 -5.68 -13.17 28.74
C PRO A 608 -4.54 -12.16 28.64
N PRO A 609 -4.78 -10.86 28.88
CA PRO A 609 -3.73 -9.85 28.81
C PRO A 609 -2.61 -10.20 29.78
N ARG A 610 -1.37 -10.14 29.30
CA ARG A 610 -0.17 -10.26 30.13
C ARG A 610 -0.28 -9.23 31.24
N ALA A 611 -0.19 -9.66 32.50
CA ALA A 611 -0.21 -8.76 33.64
C ALA A 611 0.95 -7.76 33.51
N GLU A 612 0.63 -6.48 33.49
CA GLU A 612 1.63 -5.42 33.55
C GLU A 612 2.45 -5.56 34.83
N PRO A 613 3.78 -5.39 34.79
CA PRO A 613 4.55 -5.29 36.01
C PRO A 613 4.03 -4.09 36.82
N PRO A 614 3.93 -4.20 38.17
CA PRO A 614 3.32 -3.17 38.99
C PRO A 614 4.04 -1.83 38.80
N THR A 615 3.31 -0.82 38.38
CA THR A 615 3.75 0.57 38.35
C THR A 615 4.04 1.02 39.79
N ILE A 616 5.30 1.27 40.08
CA ILE A 616 5.71 1.93 41.33
C ILE A 616 5.29 3.38 41.26
N SER A 617 4.22 3.71 41.99
CA SER A 617 3.84 5.11 42.28
C SER A 617 4.89 5.74 43.21
N PRO A 618 5.28 7.01 43.02
CA PRO A 618 6.18 7.68 43.94
C PRO A 618 5.40 8.04 45.25
N GLY A 619 5.48 7.14 46.23
CA GLY A 619 4.94 7.35 47.57
C GLY A 619 5.97 7.99 48.48
N THR A 620 5.56 9.07 49.10
CA THR A 620 6.00 9.81 50.28
C THR A 620 7.13 9.19 51.11
N LYS A 621 8.17 9.99 51.32
CA LYS A 621 9.28 9.75 52.24
C LYS A 621 8.80 9.60 53.67
N ASN A 622 9.18 8.51 54.32
CA ASN A 622 9.23 8.41 55.78
C ASN A 622 10.61 7.93 56.21
N PRO A 623 11.33 8.62 57.09
CA PRO A 623 12.69 8.33 57.48
C PRO A 623 12.67 7.41 58.70
N ASN A 624 13.22 6.24 58.57
CA ASN A 624 13.79 5.37 59.61
C ASN A 624 13.55 3.89 59.26
N LEU A 625 14.56 3.24 58.77
CA LEU A 625 15.02 1.94 59.23
C LEU A 625 16.27 1.48 58.42
N ALA A 626 17.14 0.87 59.17
CA ALA A 626 18.49 0.48 58.85
C ALA A 626 18.65 -0.49 57.68
N THR A 627 19.75 -0.30 56.96
CA THR A 627 20.33 -1.21 55.95
C THR A 627 20.76 -2.55 56.55
N PRO A 628 20.53 -3.68 55.87
CA PRO A 628 21.43 -4.81 55.95
C PRO A 628 22.25 -4.97 54.66
N LYS A 629 23.54 -5.00 54.86
CA LYS A 629 24.55 -5.43 53.89
C LYS A 629 24.32 -6.88 53.49
N VAL A 630 24.28 -7.18 52.20
CA VAL A 630 24.41 -8.55 51.71
C VAL A 630 25.71 -8.63 50.96
N SER A 631 26.60 -9.41 51.55
CA SER A 631 27.92 -9.80 51.05
C SER A 631 27.81 -10.96 50.06
N ILE A 632 28.57 -10.82 49.00
CA ILE A 632 28.78 -11.85 47.97
C ILE A 632 29.72 -12.93 48.57
N PHE A 633 29.30 -14.19 48.53
CA PHE A 633 30.23 -15.32 48.76
C PHE A 633 30.29 -16.18 47.49
N TYR A 634 31.51 -16.24 46.95
CA TYR A 634 31.98 -17.35 46.11
C TYR A 634 32.28 -18.53 47.01
N SER A 635 31.96 -19.75 46.63
CA SER A 635 32.58 -20.94 47.14
C SER A 635 32.62 -22.04 46.08
N ASP A 636 33.86 -22.31 45.65
CA ASP A 636 34.27 -23.58 45.04
C ASP A 636 34.17 -24.69 46.07
N THR A 637 33.67 -25.85 45.68
CA THR A 637 34.17 -27.13 46.18
C THR A 637 33.81 -28.30 45.25
N LEU A 638 34.84 -28.92 44.74
CA LEU A 638 34.89 -30.25 44.16
C LEU A 638 34.53 -31.35 45.18
N THR A 639 33.84 -32.42 44.78
CA THR A 639 34.23 -33.81 45.02
C THR A 639 33.35 -34.82 44.29
N ASN A 640 34.04 -35.72 43.61
CA ASN A 640 33.75 -37.06 43.10
C ASN A 640 32.58 -37.86 43.70
N HIS A 641 31.81 -38.57 42.85
CA HIS A 641 31.82 -40.06 42.85
C HIS A 641 31.20 -40.67 41.59
N ARG A 642 31.87 -41.64 41.10
CA ARG A 642 31.90 -42.66 40.07
C ARG A 642 30.58 -43.46 39.94
N SER A 643 30.08 -43.69 38.71
CA SER A 643 29.86 -45.04 38.16
C SER A 643 29.39 -44.94 36.70
N GLN A 644 30.14 -45.56 35.79
CA GLN A 644 29.80 -45.84 34.40
C GLN A 644 28.95 -47.11 34.30
N PRO A 645 28.22 -47.27 33.20
CA PRO A 645 28.42 -48.45 32.35
C PRO A 645 28.76 -48.10 30.89
N LYS A 646 29.47 -49.03 30.27
CA LYS A 646 30.11 -49.00 28.94
C LYS A 646 29.10 -48.95 27.77
N PRO A 647 29.54 -48.43 26.61
CA PRO A 647 28.72 -48.33 25.41
C PRO A 647 28.82 -49.59 24.53
N SER A 648 27.71 -49.90 23.85
CA SER A 648 27.67 -50.86 22.73
C SER A 648 28.04 -50.15 21.43
N THR A 649 29.04 -50.66 20.78
CA THR A 649 29.57 -50.31 19.47
C THR A 649 28.65 -50.81 18.37
N SER A 650 28.11 -49.92 17.52
CA SER A 650 27.83 -50.16 16.07
C SER A 650 26.97 -49.09 15.42
N GLU A 651 27.49 -47.88 15.19
CA GLU A 651 26.82 -46.92 14.25
C GLU A 651 27.75 -45.83 13.69
N THR A 652 29.05 -45.87 13.93
CA THR A 652 29.95 -44.79 13.52
C THR A 652 30.55 -44.91 12.12
N ASN A 653 30.35 -46.01 11.40
CA ASN A 653 30.96 -46.22 10.06
C ASN A 653 30.17 -45.67 8.87
N GLY A 654 28.88 -45.36 9.02
CA GLY A 654 28.05 -44.84 7.93
C GLY A 654 28.21 -43.33 7.68
N LEU A 655 28.35 -42.52 8.74
CA LEU A 655 28.48 -41.08 8.62
C LEU A 655 29.83 -40.61 8.04
N SER A 656 30.92 -41.32 8.33
CA SER A 656 32.23 -40.94 7.80
C SER A 656 32.36 -41.21 6.31
N LEU A 657 31.71 -42.26 5.79
CA LEU A 657 31.72 -42.59 4.36
C LEU A 657 30.92 -41.58 3.55
N GLN A 658 29.74 -41.15 4.03
CA GLN A 658 28.93 -40.13 3.37
C GLN A 658 29.62 -38.77 3.35
N LEU A 659 30.28 -38.38 4.43
CA LEU A 659 31.01 -37.10 4.51
C LEU A 659 32.20 -37.11 3.54
N ASN A 660 32.93 -38.22 3.42
CA ASN A 660 34.07 -38.35 2.50
C ASN A 660 33.61 -38.34 1.03
N ILE A 661 32.46 -38.96 0.70
CA ILE A 661 31.90 -38.93 -0.66
C ILE A 661 31.45 -37.51 -0.99
N THR A 662 30.81 -36.79 -0.07
CA THR A 662 30.34 -35.41 -0.30
C THR A 662 31.52 -34.46 -0.51
N LEU A 663 32.59 -34.59 0.26
CA LEU A 663 33.82 -33.82 0.06
C LEU A 663 34.49 -34.13 -1.27
N ALA A 664 34.58 -35.40 -1.68
CA ALA A 664 35.17 -35.80 -2.95
C ALA A 664 34.39 -35.24 -4.15
N VAL A 665 33.04 -35.30 -4.11
CA VAL A 665 32.17 -34.71 -5.14
C VAL A 665 32.32 -33.18 -5.18
N GLY A 666 32.41 -32.51 -4.02
CA GLY A 666 32.65 -31.08 -3.92
C GLY A 666 33.97 -30.64 -4.58
N PHE A 667 35.07 -31.39 -4.33
CA PHE A 667 36.36 -31.13 -4.96
C PHE A 667 36.34 -31.33 -6.47
N VAL A 668 35.69 -32.38 -6.96
CA VAL A 668 35.56 -32.63 -8.42
C VAL A 668 34.78 -31.49 -9.10
N LEU A 669 33.68 -31.05 -8.51
CA LEU A 669 32.88 -29.92 -9.06
C LEU A 669 33.68 -28.60 -9.03
N LEU A 670 34.45 -28.34 -8.00
CA LEU A 670 35.32 -27.17 -7.92
C LEU A 670 36.40 -27.20 -9.01
N PHE A 671 37.00 -28.35 -9.23
CA PHE A 671 38.05 -28.53 -10.26
C PHE A 671 37.47 -28.35 -11.70
N LEU A 672 36.30 -28.90 -11.96
CA LEU A 672 35.59 -28.69 -13.24
C LEU A 672 35.25 -27.24 -13.48
N ASN A 673 34.83 -26.50 -12.43
CA ASN A 673 34.57 -25.06 -12.56
C ASN A 673 35.84 -24.25 -12.85
N ILE A 674 36.97 -24.60 -12.26
CA ILE A 674 38.26 -23.95 -12.55
C ILE A 674 38.67 -24.22 -13.98
N ILE A 675 38.52 -25.44 -14.50
CA ILE A 675 38.80 -25.77 -15.89
C ILE A 675 37.89 -24.98 -16.85
N ALA A 676 36.57 -24.94 -16.55
CA ALA A 676 35.64 -24.18 -17.38
C ALA A 676 35.99 -22.69 -17.40
N PHE A 677 36.37 -22.11 -16.28
CA PHE A 677 36.81 -20.71 -16.20
C PHE A 677 38.11 -20.48 -17.01
N ALA A 678 39.08 -21.39 -16.92
CA ALA A 678 40.33 -21.32 -17.70
C ALA A 678 40.08 -21.39 -19.19
N VAL A 679 39.16 -22.27 -19.64
CA VAL A 679 38.76 -22.41 -21.05
C VAL A 679 38.07 -21.15 -21.57
N VAL A 680 37.15 -20.60 -20.79
CA VAL A 680 36.44 -19.34 -21.14
C VAL A 680 37.42 -18.16 -21.20
N SER A 681 38.36 -18.08 -20.25
CA SER A 681 39.37 -17.04 -20.23
C SER A 681 40.34 -17.17 -21.43
N TYR A 682 40.72 -18.39 -21.77
CA TYR A 682 41.58 -18.67 -22.94
C TYR A 682 40.87 -18.27 -24.25
N HIS A 683 39.59 -18.59 -24.43
CA HIS A 683 38.84 -18.19 -25.61
C HIS A 683 38.66 -16.67 -25.68
N LYS A 684 38.44 -16.02 -24.55
CA LYS A 684 38.26 -14.55 -24.47
C LYS A 684 39.57 -13.80 -24.80
N GLU A 685 40.72 -14.39 -24.51
CA GLU A 685 42.02 -13.84 -24.85
C GLU A 685 42.35 -14.05 -26.36
N LYS A 686 41.98 -15.22 -26.91
CA LYS A 686 42.18 -15.53 -28.35
C LYS A 686 41.32 -14.65 -29.27
N ASP A 687 40.15 -14.20 -28.83
CA ASP A 687 39.30 -13.28 -29.58
C ASP A 687 39.81 -11.82 -29.56
N LYS A 688 40.67 -11.46 -28.60
CA LYS A 688 41.36 -10.15 -28.58
C LYS A 688 42.48 -9.99 -29.61
N TYR A 689 42.96 -11.06 -30.22
CA TYR A 689 44.03 -11.06 -31.22
C TYR A 689 43.51 -11.33 -32.65
N LYS A 690 42.19 -11.26 -32.86
CA LYS A 690 41.55 -11.39 -34.19
C LYS A 690 40.91 -10.08 -34.64
N ILE A 691 41.60 -8.95 -34.46
CA ILE A 691 41.28 -7.68 -35.14
C ILE A 691 42.56 -7.21 -35.83
#